data_9da8c509dc19627566a2c5891cdfee10
#
_entry.id   9da8c509dc19627566a2c5891cdfee10
#
_cell.length_a   1.000
_cell.length_b   1.000
_cell.length_c   1.000
_cell.angle_alpha   90.00
_cell.angle_beta   90.00
_cell.angle_gamma   90.00
#
_symmetry.space_group_name_H-M   'P 1'
#
loop_
_entity.id
_entity.type
_entity.pdbx_description
1 polymer ?
#
loop_
_entity_poly.entity_id
_entity_poly.type
_entity_poly.pdbx_seq_one_letter_code
_entity_poly.pdbx_strand_id
1 'polypeptide(L)'
;MFPIYQYPVGVYGDKISKVAEAFHRELLPIATVVVSASFSALAFVVGFDAFYSVAVVLCGIPIILEAIVALVKERDVTADLLVSVGIAAAILIGEYAAAAEVSIIMRIGGILEDATCGHAESGIEELLSRRPKTARIVEGTSTKVADASEIRDGTIVRILPGEPVPVDGKVVSGTSSIDTSAMTGESVPVDVSPGDAVRGGTVNLYGSIDIEASGSWEESDYASMVRLVQQSESETRMSRTVDRWARYIVAIAAIAAASTLLFTQDPERMVTVLVVFCPCALVLATPTAVTAAIGNMARRGILVRDGYAIEGMASVDTVLMDKTGTLTEGRMVCTGYRRLGPGSEEARIYAAALESRSEHPFGRAIAASVEGDLPEVRDFEYRPGKGVMGTVEGHAVAVGGPALMVELGIHIGDASSGALVAVDGRLCGAFDLGDVVKAESRATVDSLRSDGVKTVILTGDREGPTRAIASEVGADDAVWGCLPADKHRIASNMNSEGSVCMVGDGVNDSAALKAATVGISMGGGDGLVEGSSDIAVVSGSISDVAGILKLSKRTLLTIKLGIAASMAINIAATALGMAGMMSPSVGALVHNGGSIAVIAMAAMLVKYDAWTLGTGRGTSWRIRRPEPSAPRGSRPQRPSRPRDR
;
A
#
# COMPACT_ATOMS: atom_id res chain seq x y z
N MET A 1 -32.39 -2.24 16.61
CA MET A 1 -31.43 -2.63 17.64
C MET A 1 -32.12 -3.62 18.57
N PHE A 2 -32.11 -4.91 18.25
CA PHE A 2 -32.53 -5.97 19.15
C PHE A 2 -31.32 -6.41 19.96
N PRO A 3 -31.39 -6.57 21.28
CA PRO A 3 -30.28 -7.00 22.08
C PRO A 3 -29.96 -8.47 21.76
N ILE A 4 -28.79 -8.72 21.18
CA ILE A 4 -28.26 -10.07 21.03
C ILE A 4 -27.83 -10.53 22.42
N TYR A 5 -28.50 -11.55 22.93
CA TYR A 5 -28.13 -12.26 24.16
C TYR A 5 -26.73 -12.83 24.00
N GLN A 6 -25.77 -12.36 24.79
CA GLN A 6 -24.47 -12.99 24.98
C GLN A 6 -24.63 -14.27 25.80
N TYR A 7 -24.55 -15.42 25.12
CA TYR A 7 -24.29 -16.70 25.79
C TYR A 7 -22.80 -17.03 25.64
N PRO A 8 -22.15 -17.58 26.69
CA PRO A 8 -20.78 -18.07 26.61
C PRO A 8 -20.80 -19.40 25.82
N VAL A 9 -20.42 -19.35 24.56
CA VAL A 9 -20.47 -20.51 23.67
C VAL A 9 -19.04 -20.98 23.40
N GLY A 10 -18.74 -22.23 23.85
CA GLY A 10 -17.51 -22.91 23.52
C GLY A 10 -17.33 -23.14 22.01
N VAL A 11 -16.18 -23.68 21.59
CA VAL A 11 -15.65 -23.85 20.22
C VAL A 11 -16.68 -24.29 19.13
N TYR A 12 -17.81 -24.88 19.50
CA TYR A 12 -18.92 -25.22 18.60
C TYR A 12 -19.80 -24.02 18.23
N GLY A 13 -19.88 -22.98 19.07
CA GLY A 13 -20.71 -21.80 18.82
C GLY A 13 -20.14 -20.89 17.75
N ASP A 14 -18.83 -20.78 17.64
CA ASP A 14 -18.15 -19.93 16.65
C ASP A 14 -18.35 -20.43 15.20
N LYS A 15 -18.41 -21.75 15.00
CA LYS A 15 -18.73 -22.33 13.69
C LYS A 15 -20.21 -22.16 13.32
N ILE A 16 -21.11 -22.26 14.29
CA ILE A 16 -22.56 -22.08 14.04
C ILE A 16 -22.89 -20.62 13.80
N SER A 17 -22.25 -19.68 14.52
CA SER A 17 -22.43 -18.26 14.28
C SER A 17 -21.93 -17.82 12.91
N LYS A 18 -20.75 -18.30 12.48
CA LYS A 18 -20.22 -18.02 11.12
C LYS A 18 -21.06 -18.61 10.00
N VAL A 19 -21.59 -19.80 10.19
CA VAL A 19 -22.53 -20.41 9.22
C VAL A 19 -23.87 -19.65 9.20
N ALA A 20 -24.35 -19.21 10.36
CA ALA A 20 -25.57 -18.40 10.44
C ALA A 20 -25.36 -16.99 9.84
N GLU A 21 -24.20 -16.37 10.04
CA GLU A 21 -23.84 -15.11 9.42
C GLU A 21 -23.69 -15.23 7.89
N ALA A 22 -23.00 -16.25 7.40
CA ALA A 22 -22.88 -16.52 5.97
C ALA A 22 -24.25 -16.82 5.33
N PHE A 23 -25.11 -17.60 6.01
CA PHE A 23 -26.48 -17.85 5.58
C PHE A 23 -27.31 -16.57 5.49
N HIS A 24 -27.21 -15.70 6.50
CA HIS A 24 -27.95 -14.44 6.53
C HIS A 24 -27.42 -13.43 5.49
N ARG A 25 -26.09 -13.36 5.30
CA ARG A 25 -25.44 -12.38 4.44
C ARG A 25 -25.47 -12.76 2.96
N GLU A 26 -25.33 -14.04 2.62
CA GLU A 26 -25.18 -14.49 1.23
C GLU A 26 -26.39 -15.28 0.70
N LEU A 27 -26.90 -16.24 1.47
CA LEU A 27 -27.93 -17.16 0.99
C LEU A 27 -29.35 -16.61 1.10
N LEU A 28 -29.65 -15.84 2.16
CA LEU A 28 -30.99 -15.32 2.37
C LEU A 28 -31.41 -14.31 1.28
N PRO A 29 -30.57 -13.34 0.87
CA PRO A 29 -30.93 -12.45 -0.25
C PRO A 29 -31.17 -13.18 -1.56
N ILE A 30 -30.34 -14.18 -1.88
CA ILE A 30 -30.50 -15.00 -3.09
C ILE A 30 -31.80 -15.82 -3.02
N ALA A 31 -32.09 -16.43 -1.87
CA ALA A 31 -33.31 -17.20 -1.68
C ALA A 31 -34.57 -16.32 -1.84
N THR A 32 -34.56 -15.07 -1.30
CA THR A 32 -35.68 -14.15 -1.48
C THR A 32 -35.92 -13.80 -2.95
N VAL A 33 -34.87 -13.59 -3.73
CA VAL A 33 -34.95 -13.34 -5.17
C VAL A 33 -35.52 -14.54 -5.90
N VAL A 34 -35.03 -15.75 -5.64
CA VAL A 34 -35.49 -16.98 -6.31
C VAL A 34 -36.98 -17.24 -6.02
N VAL A 35 -37.41 -17.11 -4.78
CA VAL A 35 -38.82 -17.25 -4.38
C VAL A 35 -39.67 -16.19 -5.07
N SER A 36 -39.24 -14.93 -5.04
CA SER A 36 -39.97 -13.80 -5.67
C SER A 36 -40.13 -13.99 -7.17
N ALA A 37 -39.05 -14.40 -7.87
CA ALA A 37 -39.08 -14.67 -9.31
C ALA A 37 -40.03 -15.85 -9.65
N SER A 38 -40.03 -16.90 -8.81
CA SER A 38 -40.90 -18.05 -9.00
C SER A 38 -42.38 -17.68 -8.85
N PHE A 39 -42.72 -16.85 -7.84
CA PHE A 39 -44.11 -16.39 -7.65
C PHE A 39 -44.54 -15.41 -8.75
N SER A 40 -43.63 -14.54 -9.23
CA SER A 40 -43.92 -13.63 -10.34
C SER A 40 -44.15 -14.39 -11.65
N ALA A 41 -43.37 -15.45 -11.93
CA ALA A 41 -43.59 -16.32 -13.05
C ALA A 41 -44.94 -17.06 -12.94
N LEU A 42 -45.30 -17.52 -11.75
CA LEU A 42 -46.60 -18.15 -11.48
C LEU A 42 -47.75 -17.19 -11.68
N ALA A 43 -47.61 -15.92 -11.21
CA ALA A 43 -48.60 -14.86 -11.43
C ALA A 43 -48.86 -14.67 -12.93
N PHE A 44 -47.82 -14.59 -13.73
CA PHE A 44 -47.92 -14.45 -15.19
C PHE A 44 -48.63 -15.61 -15.85
N VAL A 45 -48.36 -16.88 -15.44
CA VAL A 45 -48.95 -18.06 -16.03
C VAL A 45 -50.40 -18.27 -15.61
N VAL A 46 -50.72 -18.00 -14.33
CA VAL A 46 -52.05 -18.21 -13.77
C VAL A 46 -52.98 -17.00 -13.98
N GLY A 47 -52.43 -15.81 -14.26
CA GLY A 47 -53.22 -14.57 -14.40
C GLY A 47 -53.77 -14.06 -13.06
N PHE A 48 -53.09 -14.34 -11.94
CA PHE A 48 -53.52 -13.94 -10.61
C PHE A 48 -52.53 -12.93 -9.98
N ASP A 49 -52.87 -11.67 -10.04
CA ASP A 49 -51.99 -10.55 -9.66
C ASP A 49 -51.53 -10.57 -8.20
N ALA A 50 -52.27 -11.21 -7.30
CA ALA A 50 -51.89 -11.30 -5.89
C ALA A 50 -50.54 -12.03 -5.68
N PHE A 51 -50.06 -12.86 -6.62
CA PHE A 51 -48.73 -13.49 -6.52
C PHE A 51 -47.59 -12.50 -6.70
N TYR A 52 -47.79 -11.38 -7.43
CA TYR A 52 -46.79 -10.32 -7.52
C TYR A 52 -46.49 -9.66 -6.17
N SER A 53 -47.49 -9.64 -5.25
CA SER A 53 -47.29 -9.07 -3.91
C SER A 53 -46.22 -9.80 -3.10
N VAL A 54 -45.96 -11.09 -3.38
CA VAL A 54 -44.90 -11.84 -2.71
C VAL A 54 -43.52 -11.24 -3.06
N ALA A 55 -43.31 -10.87 -4.31
CA ALA A 55 -42.05 -10.25 -4.73
C ALA A 55 -41.87 -8.86 -4.12
N VAL A 56 -42.97 -8.06 -4.07
CA VAL A 56 -42.94 -6.74 -3.43
C VAL A 56 -42.61 -6.87 -1.94
N VAL A 57 -43.20 -7.85 -1.25
CA VAL A 57 -42.96 -8.07 0.19
C VAL A 57 -41.53 -8.53 0.45
N LEU A 58 -41.02 -9.49 -0.31
CA LEU A 58 -39.68 -10.11 -0.07
C LEU A 58 -38.51 -9.25 -0.58
N CYS A 59 -38.67 -8.56 -1.70
CA CYS A 59 -37.63 -7.76 -2.32
C CYS A 59 -37.87 -6.23 -2.16
N GLY A 60 -39.13 -5.74 -2.28
CA GLY A 60 -39.44 -4.32 -2.24
C GLY A 60 -39.46 -3.73 -0.84
N ILE A 61 -40.07 -4.45 0.15
CA ILE A 61 -40.12 -3.92 1.53
C ILE A 61 -38.71 -3.69 2.12
N PRO A 62 -37.70 -4.57 1.97
CA PRO A 62 -36.35 -4.28 2.43
C PRO A 62 -35.77 -2.98 1.86
N ILE A 63 -35.93 -2.73 0.57
CA ILE A 63 -35.47 -1.48 -0.09
C ILE A 63 -36.18 -0.26 0.52
N ILE A 64 -37.51 -0.33 0.71
CA ILE A 64 -38.28 0.74 1.31
C ILE A 64 -37.85 1.00 2.76
N LEU A 65 -37.60 -0.04 3.55
CA LEU A 65 -37.14 0.09 4.93
C LEU A 65 -35.73 0.70 5.02
N GLU A 66 -34.83 0.29 4.17
CA GLU A 66 -33.46 0.84 4.06
C GLU A 66 -33.54 2.35 3.73
N ALA A 67 -34.35 2.74 2.74
CA ALA A 67 -34.58 4.14 2.39
C ALA A 67 -35.18 4.96 3.54
N ILE A 68 -36.14 4.41 4.28
CA ILE A 68 -36.75 5.09 5.45
C ILE A 68 -35.72 5.24 6.59
N VAL A 69 -34.90 4.22 6.84
CA VAL A 69 -33.88 4.28 7.88
C VAL A 69 -32.84 5.34 7.55
N ALA A 70 -32.35 5.39 6.31
CA ALA A 70 -31.41 6.41 5.84
C ALA A 70 -32.01 7.82 6.01
N LEU A 71 -33.27 8.03 5.59
CA LEU A 71 -33.93 9.32 5.68
C LEU A 71 -34.15 9.78 7.13
N VAL A 72 -34.56 8.86 8.03
CA VAL A 72 -34.97 9.24 9.41
C VAL A 72 -33.78 9.28 10.35
N LYS A 73 -32.85 8.30 10.29
CA LYS A 73 -31.71 8.22 11.21
C LYS A 73 -30.50 9.01 10.72
N GLU A 74 -30.19 8.90 9.46
CA GLU A 74 -28.96 9.49 8.88
C GLU A 74 -29.23 10.88 8.28
N ARG A 75 -30.53 11.24 8.12
CA ARG A 75 -30.98 12.48 7.48
C ARG A 75 -30.41 12.63 6.07
N ASP A 76 -30.15 11.50 5.42
CA ASP A 76 -29.63 11.47 4.06
C ASP A 76 -30.72 11.03 3.07
N VAL A 77 -30.72 11.66 1.89
CA VAL A 77 -31.64 11.38 0.80
C VAL A 77 -30.93 10.42 -0.15
N THR A 78 -31.08 9.12 0.11
CA THR A 78 -30.46 8.07 -0.70
C THR A 78 -31.20 7.85 -2.02
N ALA A 79 -30.54 7.20 -2.94
CA ALA A 79 -31.09 6.75 -4.21
C ALA A 79 -32.28 5.80 -4.04
N ASP A 80 -32.25 4.96 -2.99
CA ASP A 80 -33.30 4.00 -2.66
C ASP A 80 -34.65 4.66 -2.37
N LEU A 81 -34.64 5.94 -2.00
CA LEU A 81 -35.86 6.72 -1.83
C LEU A 81 -36.63 6.87 -3.15
N LEU A 82 -35.93 7.13 -4.27
CA LEU A 82 -36.59 7.24 -5.58
C LEU A 82 -37.20 5.91 -6.02
N VAL A 83 -36.44 4.83 -5.84
CA VAL A 83 -36.92 3.46 -6.14
C VAL A 83 -38.10 3.11 -5.27
N SER A 84 -38.03 3.40 -3.97
CA SER A 84 -39.14 3.17 -3.02
C SER A 84 -40.41 3.92 -3.42
N VAL A 85 -40.27 5.19 -3.80
CA VAL A 85 -41.41 5.99 -4.31
C VAL A 85 -41.92 5.41 -5.64
N GLY A 86 -41.04 4.94 -6.52
CA GLY A 86 -41.42 4.28 -7.78
C GLY A 86 -42.19 2.98 -7.55
N ILE A 87 -41.73 2.10 -6.65
CA ILE A 87 -42.44 0.88 -6.27
C ILE A 87 -43.84 1.20 -5.66
N ALA A 88 -43.89 2.16 -4.73
CA ALA A 88 -45.15 2.57 -4.12
C ALA A 88 -46.12 3.18 -5.15
N ALA A 89 -45.64 4.01 -6.07
CA ALA A 89 -46.41 4.55 -7.17
C ALA A 89 -46.96 3.47 -8.10
N ALA A 90 -46.14 2.47 -8.50
CA ALA A 90 -46.57 1.35 -9.33
C ALA A 90 -47.72 0.54 -8.65
N ILE A 91 -47.62 0.31 -7.35
CA ILE A 91 -48.69 -0.36 -6.58
C ILE A 91 -49.97 0.48 -6.58
N LEU A 92 -49.89 1.80 -6.35
CA LEU A 92 -51.05 2.70 -6.29
C LEU A 92 -51.79 2.81 -7.62
N ILE A 93 -51.09 2.69 -8.75
CA ILE A 93 -51.72 2.73 -10.09
C ILE A 93 -52.20 1.36 -10.57
N GLY A 94 -51.96 0.29 -9.78
CA GLY A 94 -52.40 -1.07 -10.10
C GLY A 94 -51.40 -1.89 -10.96
N GLU A 95 -50.20 -1.35 -11.24
CA GLU A 95 -49.16 -2.00 -12.01
C GLU A 95 -48.31 -2.93 -11.13
N TYR A 96 -48.96 -3.99 -10.57
CA TYR A 96 -48.30 -4.91 -9.63
C TYR A 96 -47.17 -5.71 -10.26
N ALA A 97 -47.26 -6.04 -11.55
CA ALA A 97 -46.20 -6.71 -12.28
C ALA A 97 -44.92 -5.84 -12.35
N ALA A 98 -45.07 -4.56 -12.74
CA ALA A 98 -43.97 -3.64 -12.78
C ALA A 98 -43.34 -3.41 -11.39
N ALA A 99 -44.15 -3.27 -10.33
CA ALA A 99 -43.63 -3.16 -8.97
C ALA A 99 -42.83 -4.39 -8.53
N ALA A 100 -43.28 -5.60 -8.88
CA ALA A 100 -42.59 -6.86 -8.57
C ALA A 100 -41.28 -7.00 -9.33
N GLU A 101 -41.29 -6.75 -10.65
CA GLU A 101 -40.12 -6.83 -11.52
C GLU A 101 -39.05 -5.82 -11.11
N VAL A 102 -39.41 -4.56 -10.87
CA VAL A 102 -38.49 -3.54 -10.37
C VAL A 102 -37.88 -3.96 -9.03
N SER A 103 -38.69 -4.44 -8.09
CA SER A 103 -38.20 -4.92 -6.77
C SER A 103 -37.20 -6.07 -6.89
N ILE A 104 -37.47 -7.06 -7.78
CA ILE A 104 -36.58 -8.20 -8.03
C ILE A 104 -35.27 -7.71 -8.68
N ILE A 105 -35.37 -6.90 -9.74
CA ILE A 105 -34.20 -6.40 -10.49
C ILE A 105 -33.31 -5.56 -9.58
N MET A 106 -33.90 -4.66 -8.79
CA MET A 106 -33.13 -3.83 -7.85
C MET A 106 -32.46 -4.68 -6.76
N ARG A 107 -33.13 -5.72 -6.24
CA ARG A 107 -32.52 -6.63 -5.26
C ARG A 107 -31.37 -7.43 -5.85
N ILE A 108 -31.49 -7.91 -7.10
CA ILE A 108 -30.40 -8.56 -7.83
C ILE A 108 -29.24 -7.56 -8.01
N GLY A 109 -29.54 -6.32 -8.40
CA GLY A 109 -28.56 -5.26 -8.54
C GLY A 109 -27.74 -5.08 -7.27
N GLY A 110 -28.41 -4.89 -6.12
CA GLY A 110 -27.74 -4.73 -4.82
C GLY A 110 -26.83 -5.92 -4.46
N ILE A 111 -27.31 -7.17 -4.65
CA ILE A 111 -26.48 -8.36 -4.41
C ILE A 111 -25.22 -8.37 -5.28
N LEU A 112 -25.33 -7.99 -6.55
CA LEU A 112 -24.18 -7.96 -7.47
C LEU A 112 -23.23 -6.78 -7.17
N GLU A 113 -23.78 -5.65 -6.72
CA GLU A 113 -23.00 -4.50 -6.24
C GLU A 113 -22.18 -4.87 -4.99
N ASP A 114 -22.82 -5.47 -3.98
CA ASP A 114 -22.16 -5.95 -2.76
C ASP A 114 -21.04 -6.95 -3.07
N ALA A 115 -21.31 -7.93 -3.95
CA ALA A 115 -20.32 -8.91 -4.38
C ALA A 115 -19.14 -8.26 -5.11
N THR A 116 -19.37 -7.22 -5.90
CA THR A 116 -18.33 -6.53 -6.66
C THR A 116 -17.51 -5.62 -5.75
N CYS A 117 -18.15 -4.92 -4.80
CA CYS A 117 -17.47 -4.14 -3.77
C CYS A 117 -16.61 -5.01 -2.87
N GLY A 118 -17.11 -6.18 -2.44
CA GLY A 118 -16.34 -7.16 -1.66
C GLY A 118 -15.06 -7.64 -2.39
N HIS A 119 -15.08 -7.72 -3.71
CA HIS A 119 -13.86 -8.00 -4.49
C HIS A 119 -12.82 -6.88 -4.40
N ALA A 120 -13.23 -5.64 -4.26
CA ALA A 120 -12.30 -4.52 -4.06
C ALA A 120 -11.62 -4.59 -2.68
N GLU A 121 -12.30 -5.13 -1.67
CA GLU A 121 -11.77 -5.31 -0.31
C GLU A 121 -10.86 -6.55 -0.18
N SER A 122 -10.88 -7.47 -1.15
CA SER A 122 -10.12 -8.74 -1.09
C SER A 122 -8.62 -8.57 -0.86
N GLY A 123 -8.03 -7.45 -1.29
CA GLY A 123 -6.63 -7.13 -1.02
C GLY A 123 -6.33 -6.94 0.47
N ILE A 124 -7.29 -6.43 1.22
CA ILE A 124 -7.20 -6.21 2.67
C ILE A 124 -7.44 -7.54 3.41
N GLU A 125 -8.42 -8.36 2.96
CA GLU A 125 -8.68 -9.68 3.53
C GLU A 125 -7.50 -10.64 3.40
N GLU A 126 -6.76 -10.57 2.29
CA GLU A 126 -5.55 -11.38 2.09
C GLU A 126 -4.50 -11.10 3.17
N LEU A 127 -4.29 -9.84 3.54
CA LEU A 127 -3.39 -9.47 4.64
C LEU A 127 -3.87 -10.03 5.97
N LEU A 128 -5.17 -9.94 6.27
CA LEU A 128 -5.77 -10.49 7.50
C LEU A 128 -5.63 -12.00 7.62
N SER A 129 -5.69 -12.73 6.49
CA SER A 129 -5.62 -14.19 6.47
C SER A 129 -4.27 -14.75 6.91
N ARG A 130 -3.21 -13.94 6.91
CA ARG A 130 -1.84 -14.33 7.30
C ARG A 130 -1.59 -14.34 8.81
N ARG A 131 -2.55 -13.92 9.63
CA ARG A 131 -2.44 -13.99 11.09
C ARG A 131 -2.27 -15.44 11.55
N PRO A 132 -1.15 -15.81 12.18
CA PRO A 132 -0.98 -17.14 12.77
C PRO A 132 -1.99 -17.36 13.89
N LYS A 133 -2.65 -18.52 13.89
CA LYS A 133 -3.60 -18.88 14.96
C LYS A 133 -2.92 -19.59 16.11
N THR A 134 -1.83 -20.30 15.84
CA THR A 134 -1.09 -21.11 16.81
C THR A 134 0.41 -20.84 16.73
N ALA A 135 1.12 -21.01 17.84
CA ALA A 135 2.55 -20.90 17.95
C ALA A 135 3.14 -22.04 18.78
N ARG A 136 4.44 -22.33 18.60
CA ARG A 136 5.17 -23.33 19.36
C ARG A 136 6.00 -22.67 20.44
N ILE A 137 5.49 -22.59 21.64
CA ILE A 137 6.21 -22.02 22.79
C ILE A 137 7.22 -23.04 23.30
N VAL A 138 8.46 -22.62 23.55
CA VAL A 138 9.54 -23.45 24.10
C VAL A 138 9.55 -23.35 25.62
N GLU A 139 9.30 -24.47 26.28
CA GLU A 139 9.36 -24.60 27.75
C GLU A 139 10.48 -25.56 28.13
N GLY A 140 11.67 -25.03 28.44
CA GLY A 140 12.86 -25.82 28.73
C GLY A 140 13.30 -26.67 27.52
N THR A 141 13.20 -28.01 27.60
CA THR A 141 13.56 -28.93 26.50
C THR A 141 12.35 -29.37 25.65
N SER A 142 11.14 -28.98 26.02
CA SER A 142 9.89 -29.34 25.31
C SER A 142 9.28 -28.14 24.58
N THR A 143 8.43 -28.45 23.61
CA THR A 143 7.65 -27.42 22.90
C THR A 143 6.16 -27.70 23.10
N LYS A 144 5.39 -26.66 23.42
CA LYS A 144 3.94 -26.70 23.55
C LYS A 144 3.33 -25.90 22.41
N VAL A 145 2.36 -26.47 21.68
CA VAL A 145 1.55 -25.71 20.72
C VAL A 145 0.44 -25.00 21.52
N ALA A 146 0.43 -23.67 21.44
CA ALA A 146 -0.52 -22.83 22.14
C ALA A 146 -1.19 -21.86 21.14
N ASP A 147 -2.23 -21.13 21.56
CA ASP A 147 -2.79 -20.04 20.77
C ASP A 147 -1.76 -18.90 20.67
N ALA A 148 -1.63 -18.30 19.49
CA ALA A 148 -0.67 -17.19 19.29
C ALA A 148 -0.95 -15.99 20.20
N SER A 149 -2.18 -15.84 20.71
CA SER A 149 -2.55 -14.81 21.67
C SER A 149 -1.97 -15.02 23.08
N GLU A 150 -1.40 -16.21 23.38
CA GLU A 150 -0.73 -16.50 24.65
C GLU A 150 0.70 -15.95 24.69
N ILE A 151 1.29 -15.59 23.54
CA ILE A 151 2.66 -15.07 23.46
C ILE A 151 2.74 -13.69 24.17
N ARG A 152 3.80 -13.50 24.93
CA ARG A 152 4.14 -12.24 25.62
C ARG A 152 5.61 -11.92 25.39
N ASP A 153 5.99 -10.71 25.74
CA ASP A 153 7.38 -10.26 25.68
C ASP A 153 8.30 -11.24 26.43
N GLY A 154 9.46 -11.58 25.82
CA GLY A 154 10.42 -12.55 26.34
C GLY A 154 10.03 -14.03 26.15
N THR A 155 8.88 -14.35 25.54
CA THR A 155 8.49 -15.75 25.25
C THR A 155 9.37 -16.32 24.14
N ILE A 156 9.97 -17.51 24.35
CA ILE A 156 10.74 -18.19 23.31
C ILE A 156 9.79 -19.01 22.43
N VAL A 157 9.79 -18.72 21.13
CA VAL A 157 8.91 -19.34 20.14
C VAL A 157 9.74 -20.05 19.08
N ARG A 158 9.46 -21.33 18.84
CA ARG A 158 10.08 -22.13 17.77
C ARG A 158 9.27 -22.04 16.49
N ILE A 159 9.94 -21.73 15.37
CA ILE A 159 9.34 -21.57 14.05
C ILE A 159 10.00 -22.58 13.11
N LEU A 160 9.19 -23.49 12.59
CA LEU A 160 9.63 -24.53 11.67
C LEU A 160 9.60 -24.02 10.21
N PRO A 161 10.30 -24.70 9.28
CA PRO A 161 10.22 -24.37 7.86
C PRO A 161 8.77 -24.37 7.34
N GLY A 162 8.41 -23.33 6.60
CA GLY A 162 7.06 -23.12 6.06
C GLY A 162 6.05 -22.51 7.04
N GLU A 163 6.44 -22.29 8.32
CA GLU A 163 5.55 -21.66 9.29
C GLU A 163 5.69 -20.13 9.26
N PRO A 164 4.58 -19.39 9.44
CA PRO A 164 4.64 -17.95 9.61
C PRO A 164 5.21 -17.58 10.98
N VAL A 165 5.97 -16.51 11.05
CA VAL A 165 6.47 -15.90 12.28
C VAL A 165 5.29 -15.30 13.05
N PRO A 166 5.01 -15.74 14.30
CA PRO A 166 3.78 -15.34 14.98
C PRO A 166 3.80 -13.94 15.58
N VAL A 167 4.96 -13.42 15.94
CA VAL A 167 5.16 -12.10 16.58
C VAL A 167 6.53 -11.54 16.18
N ASP A 168 6.76 -10.26 16.39
CA ASP A 168 8.08 -9.67 16.23
C ASP A 168 9.03 -10.19 17.30
N GLY A 169 10.31 -10.36 16.98
CA GLY A 169 11.30 -10.86 17.93
C GLY A 169 12.71 -10.89 17.39
N LYS A 170 13.64 -11.42 18.21
CA LYS A 170 15.03 -11.64 17.85
C LYS A 170 15.34 -13.12 17.78
N VAL A 171 16.10 -13.54 16.79
CA VAL A 171 16.59 -14.93 16.70
C VAL A 171 17.56 -15.20 17.86
N VAL A 172 17.27 -16.20 18.68
CA VAL A 172 18.13 -16.64 19.77
C VAL A 172 18.90 -17.90 19.42
N SER A 173 18.36 -18.75 18.52
CA SER A 173 19.06 -19.94 18.02
C SER A 173 18.58 -20.34 16.62
N GLY A 174 19.46 -21.02 15.88
CA GLY A 174 19.18 -21.47 14.51
C GLY A 174 19.54 -20.42 13.46
N THR A 175 19.52 -20.86 12.18
CA THR A 175 19.72 -20.01 11.01
C THR A 175 18.71 -20.39 9.94
N SER A 176 18.18 -19.43 9.21
CA SER A 176 17.22 -19.66 8.14
C SER A 176 17.21 -18.49 7.15
N SER A 177 16.37 -18.60 6.12
CA SER A 177 15.99 -17.47 5.28
C SER A 177 14.50 -17.19 5.48
N ILE A 178 14.14 -15.93 5.64
CA ILE A 178 12.78 -15.45 5.89
C ILE A 178 12.22 -14.80 4.64
N ASP A 179 11.05 -15.24 4.20
CA ASP A 179 10.28 -14.56 3.17
C ASP A 179 9.54 -13.36 3.78
N THR A 180 10.01 -12.17 3.43
CA THR A 180 9.45 -10.89 3.88
C THR A 180 8.49 -10.29 2.85
N SER A 181 8.21 -10.97 1.74
CA SER A 181 7.42 -10.46 0.61
C SER A 181 6.03 -9.95 1.01
N ALA A 182 5.47 -10.49 2.09
CA ALA A 182 4.19 -10.06 2.64
C ALA A 182 4.21 -8.64 3.20
N MET A 183 5.37 -8.17 3.65
CA MET A 183 5.56 -6.84 4.26
C MET A 183 6.26 -5.88 3.31
N THR A 184 7.32 -6.35 2.66
CA THR A 184 8.19 -5.51 1.83
C THR A 184 7.84 -5.56 0.34
N GLY A 185 7.06 -6.55 -0.09
CA GLY A 185 6.80 -6.80 -1.52
C GLY A 185 7.99 -7.41 -2.26
N GLU A 186 9.16 -7.56 -1.61
CA GLU A 186 10.36 -8.13 -2.22
C GLU A 186 10.31 -9.65 -2.24
N SER A 187 10.63 -10.25 -3.39
CA SER A 187 10.60 -11.71 -3.56
C SER A 187 11.90 -12.41 -3.12
N VAL A 188 12.94 -11.66 -2.73
CA VAL A 188 14.21 -12.22 -2.30
C VAL A 188 14.19 -12.45 -0.80
N PRO A 189 14.35 -13.72 -0.33
CA PRO A 189 14.37 -14.02 1.09
C PRO A 189 15.57 -13.38 1.79
N VAL A 190 15.40 -13.01 3.05
CA VAL A 190 16.44 -12.44 3.91
C VAL A 190 17.00 -13.52 4.82
N ASP A 191 18.33 -13.72 4.79
CA ASP A 191 19.00 -14.66 5.68
C ASP A 191 19.06 -14.10 7.11
N VAL A 192 18.76 -14.97 8.09
CA VAL A 192 18.75 -14.61 9.52
C VAL A 192 19.56 -15.58 10.35
N SER A 193 20.23 -15.04 11.37
CA SER A 193 21.09 -15.72 12.32
C SER A 193 20.87 -15.22 13.76
N PRO A 194 21.41 -15.86 14.80
CA PRO A 194 21.24 -15.39 16.17
C PRO A 194 21.65 -13.93 16.36
N GLY A 195 20.73 -13.13 16.92
CA GLY A 195 20.87 -11.69 17.10
C GLY A 195 20.08 -10.83 16.08
N ASP A 196 19.69 -11.41 14.95
CA ASP A 196 18.92 -10.70 13.93
C ASP A 196 17.44 -10.57 14.32
N ALA A 197 16.84 -9.45 13.92
CA ALA A 197 15.42 -9.21 14.14
C ALA A 197 14.56 -9.91 13.07
N VAL A 198 13.44 -10.49 13.49
CA VAL A 198 12.41 -11.04 12.60
C VAL A 198 11.06 -10.44 12.92
N ARG A 199 10.23 -10.25 11.90
CA ARG A 199 8.92 -9.60 12.01
C ARG A 199 7.78 -10.60 11.92
N GLY A 200 6.76 -10.41 12.71
CA GLY A 200 5.51 -11.19 12.66
C GLY A 200 4.85 -11.09 11.28
N GLY A 201 4.22 -12.19 10.84
CA GLY A 201 3.57 -12.23 9.51
C GLY A 201 4.49 -12.59 8.34
N THR A 202 5.83 -12.64 8.55
CA THR A 202 6.80 -13.19 7.58
C THR A 202 6.80 -14.72 7.62
N VAL A 203 7.41 -15.40 6.66
CA VAL A 203 7.41 -16.86 6.58
C VAL A 203 8.83 -17.41 6.66
N ASN A 204 9.05 -18.35 7.57
CA ASN A 204 10.31 -19.08 7.68
C ASN A 204 10.45 -20.13 6.57
N LEU A 205 11.53 -20.14 5.78
CA LEU A 205 11.62 -20.99 4.59
C LEU A 205 12.36 -22.32 4.81
N TYR A 206 13.52 -22.33 5.46
CA TYR A 206 14.42 -23.51 5.42
C TYR A 206 14.76 -24.08 6.79
N GLY A 207 15.42 -23.32 7.65
CA GLY A 207 15.91 -23.80 8.96
C GLY A 207 14.84 -23.69 10.05
N SER A 208 15.00 -24.42 11.15
CA SER A 208 14.24 -24.15 12.38
C SER A 208 14.94 -23.05 13.15
N ILE A 209 14.21 -22.03 13.53
CA ILE A 209 14.72 -20.92 14.37
C ILE A 209 13.91 -20.82 15.67
N ASP A 210 14.57 -20.44 16.75
CA ASP A 210 13.94 -20.02 17.98
C ASP A 210 14.09 -18.51 18.10
N ILE A 211 12.99 -17.81 18.33
CA ILE A 211 12.96 -16.37 18.52
C ILE A 211 12.52 -16.02 19.94
N GLU A 212 13.08 -14.95 20.50
CA GLU A 212 12.59 -14.30 21.70
C GLU A 212 11.60 -13.21 21.26
N ALA A 213 10.34 -13.36 21.66
CA ALA A 213 9.27 -12.42 21.31
C ALA A 213 9.53 -11.04 21.94
N SER A 214 9.32 -9.97 21.17
CA SER A 214 9.42 -8.58 21.62
C SER A 214 8.07 -7.96 22.01
N GLY A 215 7.03 -8.78 22.16
CA GLY A 215 5.68 -8.37 22.51
C GLY A 215 4.62 -9.35 22.04
N SER A 216 3.37 -8.94 22.10
CA SER A 216 2.22 -9.71 21.60
C SER A 216 2.02 -9.50 20.07
N TRP A 217 1.15 -10.34 19.45
CA TRP A 217 0.75 -10.13 18.06
C TRP A 217 0.14 -8.75 17.82
N GLU A 218 -0.71 -8.29 18.75
CA GLU A 218 -1.39 -7.00 18.65
C GLU A 218 -0.42 -5.80 18.65
N GLU A 219 0.78 -5.99 19.20
CA GLU A 219 1.85 -4.97 19.27
C GLU A 219 2.82 -5.07 18.08
N SER A 220 2.72 -6.14 17.27
CA SER A 220 3.61 -6.32 16.12
C SER A 220 3.42 -5.26 15.03
N ASP A 221 4.50 -5.01 14.28
CA ASP A 221 4.50 -4.12 13.12
C ASP A 221 3.43 -4.53 12.11
N TYR A 222 3.30 -5.85 11.86
CA TYR A 222 2.30 -6.38 10.93
C TYR A 222 0.86 -6.14 11.40
N ALA A 223 0.57 -6.35 12.68
CA ALA A 223 -0.76 -6.08 13.22
C ALA A 223 -1.10 -4.59 13.20
N SER A 224 -0.11 -3.74 13.43
CA SER A 224 -0.26 -2.28 13.30
C SER A 224 -0.54 -1.87 11.86
N MET A 225 0.20 -2.45 10.89
CA MET A 225 -0.04 -2.29 9.46
C MET A 225 -1.47 -2.70 9.07
N VAL A 226 -1.92 -3.88 9.51
CA VAL A 226 -3.28 -4.38 9.24
C VAL A 226 -4.34 -3.45 9.82
N ARG A 227 -4.17 -2.97 11.06
CA ARG A 227 -5.09 -2.00 11.68
C ARG A 227 -5.19 -0.70 10.89
N LEU A 228 -4.06 -0.16 10.44
CA LEU A 228 -4.04 1.07 9.63
C LEU A 228 -4.81 0.88 8.33
N VAL A 229 -4.59 -0.24 7.63
CA VAL A 229 -5.32 -0.56 6.39
C VAL A 229 -6.82 -0.75 6.65
N GLN A 230 -7.21 -1.40 7.76
CA GLN A 230 -8.62 -1.54 8.14
C GLN A 230 -9.29 -0.21 8.52
N GLN A 231 -8.54 0.71 9.10
CA GLN A 231 -9.01 2.04 9.49
C GLN A 231 -8.93 3.05 8.34
N SER A 232 -8.33 2.67 7.21
CA SER A 232 -8.23 3.54 6.04
C SER A 232 -9.62 3.89 5.54
N GLU A 233 -9.93 5.18 5.51
CA GLU A 233 -11.18 5.68 4.99
C GLU A 233 -11.10 5.83 3.46
N SER A 234 -12.10 5.31 2.74
CA SER A 234 -12.19 5.49 1.28
C SER A 234 -12.71 6.87 0.87
N GLU A 235 -12.94 7.75 1.85
CA GLU A 235 -13.45 9.08 1.62
C GLU A 235 -12.46 9.96 0.85
N THR A 236 -12.95 10.74 -0.12
CA THR A 236 -12.18 11.69 -0.93
C THR A 236 -12.92 13.01 -1.05
N ARG A 237 -12.25 14.07 -1.51
CA ARG A 237 -12.95 15.35 -1.84
C ARG A 237 -13.97 15.12 -2.95
N MET A 238 -13.63 14.24 -3.90
CA MET A 238 -14.52 13.89 -5.01
C MET A 238 -15.75 13.13 -4.50
N SER A 239 -15.61 12.18 -3.57
CA SER A 239 -16.73 11.49 -2.93
C SER A 239 -17.71 12.48 -2.29
N ARG A 240 -17.24 13.36 -1.41
CA ARG A 240 -18.07 14.42 -0.80
C ARG A 240 -18.76 15.32 -1.82
N THR A 241 -18.11 15.58 -2.93
CA THR A 241 -18.69 16.38 -4.01
C THR A 241 -19.79 15.60 -4.73
N VAL A 242 -19.55 14.34 -5.03
CA VAL A 242 -20.51 13.42 -5.65
C VAL A 242 -21.75 13.26 -4.77
N ASP A 243 -21.60 13.05 -3.45
CA ASP A 243 -22.71 12.90 -2.50
C ASP A 243 -23.58 14.18 -2.44
N ARG A 244 -22.93 15.34 -2.52
CA ARG A 244 -23.66 16.62 -2.62
C ARG A 244 -24.46 16.71 -3.93
N TRP A 245 -23.89 16.30 -5.05
CA TRP A 245 -24.56 16.29 -6.34
C TRP A 245 -25.66 15.24 -6.42
N ALA A 246 -25.48 14.07 -5.78
CA ALA A 246 -26.51 13.02 -5.71
C ALA A 246 -27.83 13.54 -5.15
N ARG A 247 -27.79 14.37 -4.09
CA ARG A 247 -29.00 15.00 -3.54
C ARG A 247 -29.71 15.93 -4.52
N TYR A 248 -28.99 16.68 -5.33
CA TYR A 248 -29.60 17.50 -6.38
C TYR A 248 -30.17 16.64 -7.51
N ILE A 249 -29.51 15.55 -7.87
CA ILE A 249 -29.95 14.60 -8.88
C ILE A 249 -31.28 13.97 -8.46
N VAL A 250 -31.42 13.56 -7.19
CA VAL A 250 -32.69 13.04 -6.65
C VAL A 250 -33.83 14.07 -6.79
N ALA A 251 -33.57 15.33 -6.48
CA ALA A 251 -34.57 16.38 -6.64
C ALA A 251 -34.96 16.62 -8.13
N ILE A 252 -33.95 16.61 -9.03
CA ILE A 252 -34.19 16.73 -10.47
C ILE A 252 -34.98 15.54 -11.00
N ALA A 253 -34.68 14.32 -10.54
CA ALA A 253 -35.44 13.12 -10.88
C ALA A 253 -36.92 13.21 -10.48
N ALA A 254 -37.19 13.66 -9.27
CA ALA A 254 -38.57 13.85 -8.79
C ALA A 254 -39.33 14.89 -9.63
N ILE A 255 -38.69 16.01 -9.98
CA ILE A 255 -39.26 17.03 -10.86
C ILE A 255 -39.50 16.48 -12.26
N ALA A 256 -38.56 15.75 -12.84
CA ALA A 256 -38.66 15.13 -14.16
C ALA A 256 -39.83 14.11 -14.20
N ALA A 257 -39.94 13.27 -13.18
CA ALA A 257 -41.03 12.31 -13.03
C ALA A 257 -42.40 12.99 -12.91
N ALA A 258 -42.53 14.00 -12.04
CA ALA A 258 -43.75 14.78 -11.89
C ALA A 258 -44.12 15.52 -13.20
N SER A 259 -43.14 16.10 -13.88
CA SER A 259 -43.35 16.74 -15.19
C SER A 259 -43.80 15.73 -16.25
N THR A 260 -43.18 14.55 -16.28
CA THR A 260 -43.59 13.47 -17.18
C THR A 260 -45.05 13.09 -16.97
N LEU A 261 -45.46 12.88 -15.71
CA LEU A 261 -46.86 12.59 -15.39
C LEU A 261 -47.80 13.72 -15.82
N LEU A 262 -47.43 14.98 -15.55
CA LEU A 262 -48.26 16.14 -15.89
C LEU A 262 -48.51 16.30 -17.39
N PHE A 263 -47.44 16.11 -18.21
CA PHE A 263 -47.51 16.31 -19.65
C PHE A 263 -48.05 15.11 -20.42
N THR A 264 -47.72 13.89 -19.96
CA THR A 264 -48.09 12.66 -20.68
C THR A 264 -49.38 12.04 -20.14
N GLN A 265 -49.79 12.35 -18.91
CA GLN A 265 -50.89 11.71 -18.17
C GLN A 265 -50.72 10.18 -18.07
N ASP A 266 -49.47 9.71 -18.19
CA ASP A 266 -49.08 8.30 -18.21
C ASP A 266 -48.27 8.00 -16.94
N PRO A 267 -48.84 7.34 -15.94
CA PRO A 267 -48.17 7.05 -14.69
C PRO A 267 -47.01 6.02 -14.84
N GLU A 268 -47.09 5.13 -15.83
CA GLU A 268 -46.02 4.14 -16.08
C GLU A 268 -44.72 4.82 -16.49
N ARG A 269 -44.79 5.87 -17.34
CA ARG A 269 -43.62 6.68 -17.71
C ARG A 269 -43.02 7.40 -16.50
N MET A 270 -43.88 7.92 -15.60
CA MET A 270 -43.42 8.52 -14.36
C MET A 270 -42.62 7.53 -13.52
N VAL A 271 -43.13 6.30 -13.32
CA VAL A 271 -42.45 5.24 -12.59
C VAL A 271 -41.11 4.89 -13.27
N THR A 272 -41.10 4.77 -14.60
CA THR A 272 -39.87 4.52 -15.37
C THR A 272 -38.80 5.57 -15.09
N VAL A 273 -39.18 6.87 -15.12
CA VAL A 273 -38.25 7.98 -14.83
C VAL A 273 -37.69 7.89 -13.40
N LEU A 274 -38.54 7.60 -12.39
CA LEU A 274 -38.11 7.45 -10.99
C LEU A 274 -37.10 6.32 -10.81
N VAL A 275 -37.34 5.19 -11.43
CA VAL A 275 -36.47 4.01 -11.33
C VAL A 275 -35.12 4.23 -12.02
N VAL A 276 -35.14 4.82 -13.22
CA VAL A 276 -33.94 4.97 -14.05
C VAL A 276 -33.02 6.07 -13.55
N PHE A 277 -33.54 7.15 -13.00
CA PHE A 277 -32.74 8.34 -12.61
C PHE A 277 -32.01 8.18 -11.29
N CYS A 278 -31.85 6.95 -10.78
CA CYS A 278 -31.08 6.66 -9.57
C CYS A 278 -29.57 6.97 -9.75
N PRO A 279 -28.91 7.70 -8.86
CA PRO A 279 -27.48 7.99 -8.92
C PRO A 279 -26.60 6.90 -8.28
N CYS A 280 -27.06 5.66 -8.10
CA CYS A 280 -26.37 4.59 -7.35
C CYS A 280 -24.94 4.35 -7.83
N ALA A 281 -24.73 4.17 -9.15
CA ALA A 281 -23.41 3.99 -9.72
C ALA A 281 -22.47 5.19 -9.50
N LEU A 282 -23.02 6.40 -9.45
CA LEU A 282 -22.28 7.63 -9.21
C LEU A 282 -21.68 7.64 -7.79
N VAL A 283 -22.48 7.26 -6.79
CA VAL A 283 -22.12 7.26 -5.38
C VAL A 283 -21.11 6.13 -5.07
N LEU A 284 -21.35 4.91 -5.59
CA LEU A 284 -20.54 3.73 -5.28
C LEU A 284 -19.22 3.64 -6.07
N ALA A 285 -19.12 4.26 -7.24
CA ALA A 285 -17.92 4.18 -8.09
C ALA A 285 -16.67 4.72 -7.39
N THR A 286 -16.79 5.81 -6.64
CA THR A 286 -15.65 6.47 -6.00
C THR A 286 -15.09 5.64 -4.84
N PRO A 287 -15.88 5.25 -3.81
CA PRO A 287 -15.37 4.40 -2.72
C PRO A 287 -14.77 3.10 -3.23
N THR A 288 -15.45 2.42 -4.16
CA THR A 288 -14.97 1.15 -4.74
C THR A 288 -13.61 1.30 -5.42
N ALA A 289 -13.41 2.37 -6.21
CA ALA A 289 -12.14 2.62 -6.89
C ALA A 289 -11.00 2.91 -5.90
N VAL A 290 -11.29 3.68 -4.85
CA VAL A 290 -10.31 4.03 -3.81
C VAL A 290 -9.95 2.80 -2.98
N THR A 291 -10.94 2.02 -2.51
CA THR A 291 -10.68 0.78 -1.77
C THR A 291 -9.89 -0.23 -2.61
N ALA A 292 -10.22 -0.36 -3.90
CA ALA A 292 -9.46 -1.21 -4.83
C ALA A 292 -8.01 -0.75 -4.98
N ALA A 293 -7.76 0.56 -5.02
CA ALA A 293 -6.40 1.11 -5.10
C ALA A 293 -5.63 0.91 -3.79
N ILE A 294 -6.26 1.16 -2.62
CA ILE A 294 -5.69 0.89 -1.29
C ILE A 294 -5.32 -0.59 -1.18
N GLY A 295 -6.23 -1.50 -1.52
CA GLY A 295 -5.97 -2.94 -1.49
C GLY A 295 -4.86 -3.38 -2.44
N ASN A 296 -4.69 -2.74 -3.60
CA ASN A 296 -3.58 -2.99 -4.51
C ASN A 296 -2.24 -2.54 -3.89
N MET A 297 -2.18 -1.33 -3.31
CA MET A 297 -1.00 -0.79 -2.64
C MET A 297 -0.62 -1.62 -1.41
N ALA A 298 -1.60 -1.98 -0.60
CA ALA A 298 -1.41 -2.76 0.63
C ALA A 298 -0.74 -4.12 0.36
N ARG A 299 -1.09 -4.82 -0.72
CA ARG A 299 -0.42 -6.08 -1.13
C ARG A 299 1.06 -5.92 -1.46
N ARG A 300 1.52 -4.70 -1.68
CA ARG A 300 2.93 -4.36 -1.96
C ARG A 300 3.63 -3.74 -0.75
N GLY A 301 3.03 -3.81 0.43
CA GLY A 301 3.59 -3.17 1.62
C GLY A 301 3.53 -1.64 1.59
N ILE A 302 2.59 -1.07 0.81
CA ILE A 302 2.36 0.37 0.78
C ILE A 302 1.08 0.67 1.54
N LEU A 303 1.20 1.38 2.64
CA LEU A 303 0.10 1.72 3.53
C LEU A 303 -0.40 3.12 3.17
N VAL A 304 -1.70 3.26 3.03
CA VAL A 304 -2.37 4.53 2.71
C VAL A 304 -3.32 4.86 3.85
N ARG A 305 -3.24 6.09 4.38
CA ARG A 305 -4.07 6.52 5.50
C ARG A 305 -5.53 6.70 5.10
N ASP A 306 -5.77 7.34 3.96
CA ASP A 306 -7.11 7.64 3.49
C ASP A 306 -7.16 7.88 1.97
N GLY A 307 -8.37 8.00 1.43
CA GLY A 307 -8.58 8.28 0.01
C GLY A 307 -8.12 9.68 -0.43
N TYR A 308 -7.99 10.63 0.50
CA TYR A 308 -7.47 11.97 0.20
C TYR A 308 -6.01 11.90 -0.25
N ALA A 309 -5.22 10.96 0.32
CA ALA A 309 -3.84 10.73 -0.09
C ALA A 309 -3.75 10.28 -1.56
N ILE A 310 -4.64 9.38 -2.00
CA ILE A 310 -4.71 8.92 -3.40
C ILE A 310 -5.11 10.06 -4.33
N GLU A 311 -6.15 10.82 -3.96
CA GLU A 311 -6.61 11.97 -4.75
C GLU A 311 -5.53 13.06 -4.83
N GLY A 312 -4.87 13.36 -3.70
CA GLY A 312 -3.76 14.28 -3.63
C GLY A 312 -2.60 13.85 -4.52
N MET A 313 -2.17 12.60 -4.42
CA MET A 313 -1.06 12.04 -5.22
C MET A 313 -1.35 12.07 -6.72
N ALA A 314 -2.60 11.86 -7.14
CA ALA A 314 -2.98 11.97 -8.54
C ALA A 314 -2.82 13.38 -9.12
N SER A 315 -2.83 14.42 -8.28
CA SER A 315 -2.69 15.83 -8.65
C SER A 315 -1.25 16.36 -8.56
N VAL A 316 -0.31 15.57 -8.03
CA VAL A 316 1.09 15.99 -7.83
C VAL A 316 1.76 16.36 -9.14
N ASP A 317 2.38 17.53 -9.14
CA ASP A 317 3.22 18.06 -10.23
C ASP A 317 4.71 18.13 -9.86
N THR A 318 5.03 18.09 -8.56
CA THR A 318 6.41 18.13 -8.07
C THR A 318 6.61 17.14 -6.92
N VAL A 319 7.68 16.34 -7.00
CA VAL A 319 8.13 15.44 -5.92
C VAL A 319 9.41 15.97 -5.30
N LEU A 320 9.35 16.30 -4.01
CA LEU A 320 10.49 16.63 -3.17
C LEU A 320 11.01 15.34 -2.55
N MET A 321 12.28 15.06 -2.68
CA MET A 321 12.90 13.83 -2.16
C MET A 321 14.01 14.20 -1.18
N ASP A 322 13.95 13.64 0.03
CA ASP A 322 15.14 13.62 0.87
C ASP A 322 16.23 12.78 0.21
N LYS A 323 17.50 13.07 0.52
CA LYS A 323 18.62 12.32 -0.01
C LYS A 323 18.82 11.01 0.78
N THR A 324 19.06 11.14 2.09
CA THR A 324 19.58 10.07 2.94
C THR A 324 18.50 9.06 3.31
N GLY A 325 18.74 7.76 3.04
CA GLY A 325 17.74 6.71 3.30
C GLY A 325 16.58 6.69 2.29
N THR A 326 16.40 7.73 1.47
CA THR A 326 15.36 7.83 0.44
C THR A 326 15.93 7.50 -0.94
N LEU A 327 16.78 8.37 -1.50
CA LEU A 327 17.48 8.14 -2.76
C LEU A 327 18.74 7.28 -2.60
N THR A 328 19.25 7.20 -1.38
CA THR A 328 20.45 6.45 -1.01
C THR A 328 20.11 5.36 0.00
N GLU A 329 21.01 4.39 0.16
CA GLU A 329 20.83 3.27 1.09
C GLU A 329 20.92 3.67 2.57
N GLY A 330 21.34 4.92 2.89
CA GLY A 330 21.66 5.36 4.25
C GLY A 330 22.91 4.70 4.82
N ARG A 331 23.70 4.04 3.96
CA ARG A 331 24.93 3.33 4.33
C ARG A 331 26.14 4.06 3.79
N MET A 332 26.98 4.56 4.72
CA MET A 332 28.25 5.17 4.35
C MET A 332 29.22 4.12 3.80
N VAL A 333 29.84 4.44 2.66
CA VAL A 333 30.92 3.67 2.06
C VAL A 333 32.09 4.58 1.72
N CYS A 334 33.27 3.97 1.62
CA CYS A 334 34.44 4.64 1.08
C CYS A 334 34.33 4.64 -0.45
N THR A 335 34.15 5.82 -1.04
CA THR A 335 34.06 6.02 -2.50
C THR A 335 35.40 6.24 -3.16
N GLY A 336 36.44 6.56 -2.37
CA GLY A 336 37.78 6.76 -2.88
C GLY A 336 38.80 7.05 -1.77
N TYR A 337 40.10 6.91 -2.12
CA TYR A 337 41.20 7.32 -1.28
C TYR A 337 42.17 8.21 -2.07
N ARG A 338 42.29 9.46 -1.60
CA ARG A 338 43.21 10.43 -2.22
C ARG A 338 44.58 10.38 -1.53
N ARG A 339 45.64 10.22 -2.30
CA ARG A 339 47.00 10.26 -1.83
C ARG A 339 47.48 11.69 -1.71
N LEU A 340 47.89 12.12 -0.52
CA LEU A 340 48.26 13.52 -0.24
C LEU A 340 49.72 13.63 0.20
N GLY A 341 50.40 12.52 0.51
CA GLY A 341 51.77 12.52 0.95
C GLY A 341 52.49 11.15 0.77
N PRO A 342 53.77 11.08 1.12
CA PRO A 342 54.54 9.82 1.10
C PRO A 342 53.99 8.84 2.13
N GLY A 343 54.13 7.52 1.89
CA GLY A 343 53.59 6.48 2.78
C GLY A 343 52.07 6.33 2.75
N SER A 344 51.41 6.86 1.72
CA SER A 344 49.95 6.95 1.61
C SER A 344 49.26 5.59 1.60
N GLU A 345 49.89 4.51 1.03
CA GLU A 345 49.29 3.18 1.02
C GLU A 345 49.34 2.50 2.39
N GLU A 346 50.46 2.62 3.11
CA GLU A 346 50.54 2.15 4.49
C GLU A 346 49.59 2.94 5.40
N ALA A 347 49.52 4.26 5.22
CA ALA A 347 48.60 5.12 5.93
C ALA A 347 47.13 4.71 5.72
N ARG A 348 46.74 4.22 4.54
CA ARG A 348 45.41 3.68 4.26
C ARG A 348 45.11 2.43 5.10
N ILE A 349 46.08 1.52 5.21
CA ILE A 349 45.96 0.31 6.02
C ILE A 349 45.90 0.65 7.51
N TYR A 350 46.78 1.55 7.98
CA TYR A 350 46.83 1.98 9.37
C TYR A 350 45.53 2.71 9.79
N ALA A 351 44.99 3.52 8.90
CA ALA A 351 43.71 4.18 9.13
C ALA A 351 42.55 3.16 9.23
N ALA A 352 42.50 2.16 8.36
CA ALA A 352 41.50 1.10 8.42
C ALA A 352 41.63 0.27 9.72
N ALA A 353 42.85 -0.02 10.14
CA ALA A 353 43.12 -0.70 11.43
C ALA A 353 42.61 0.14 12.61
N LEU A 354 42.93 1.43 12.63
CA LEU A 354 42.52 2.34 13.69
C LEU A 354 40.98 2.45 13.76
N GLU A 355 40.34 2.65 12.62
CA GLU A 355 38.89 2.83 12.48
C GLU A 355 38.12 1.52 12.71
N SER A 356 38.75 0.34 12.61
CA SER A 356 38.12 -0.95 12.97
C SER A 356 37.73 -1.02 14.47
N ARG A 357 38.29 -0.14 15.30
CA ARG A 357 37.94 0.04 16.72
C ARG A 357 36.84 1.07 16.95
N SER A 358 36.42 1.77 15.91
CA SER A 358 35.39 2.81 15.98
C SER A 358 34.03 2.23 15.62
N GLU A 359 33.03 2.53 16.42
CA GLU A 359 31.63 2.20 16.10
C GLU A 359 30.95 3.23 15.18
N HIS A 360 31.66 4.33 14.88
CA HIS A 360 31.13 5.40 14.03
C HIS A 360 30.92 4.89 12.59
N PRO A 361 29.81 5.27 11.88
CA PRO A 361 29.55 4.84 10.51
C PRO A 361 30.71 5.11 9.53
N PHE A 362 31.41 6.24 9.70
CA PHE A 362 32.59 6.57 8.90
C PHE A 362 33.73 5.58 9.14
N GLY A 363 33.94 5.21 10.41
CA GLY A 363 34.98 4.26 10.79
C GLY A 363 34.71 2.87 10.19
N ARG A 364 33.50 2.39 10.27
CA ARG A 364 33.09 1.13 9.64
C ARG A 364 33.32 1.14 8.12
N ALA A 365 32.98 2.26 7.45
CA ALA A 365 33.20 2.42 6.02
C ALA A 365 34.67 2.41 5.63
N ILE A 366 35.55 3.06 6.42
CA ILE A 366 36.99 3.10 6.23
C ILE A 366 37.58 1.72 6.49
N ALA A 367 37.23 1.06 7.59
CA ALA A 367 37.70 -0.28 7.92
C ALA A 367 37.34 -1.31 6.84
N ALA A 368 36.09 -1.27 6.33
CA ALA A 368 35.61 -2.14 5.27
C ALA A 368 36.26 -1.88 3.89
N SER A 369 36.94 -0.74 3.70
CA SER A 369 37.59 -0.38 2.42
C SER A 369 38.92 -1.06 2.17
N VAL A 370 39.46 -1.79 3.16
CA VAL A 370 40.73 -2.52 3.08
C VAL A 370 40.48 -4.00 3.32
N GLU A 371 40.85 -4.81 2.36
CA GLU A 371 40.77 -6.28 2.45
C GLU A 371 42.02 -6.86 3.11
N GLY A 372 41.88 -7.89 3.92
CA GLY A 372 42.98 -8.63 4.58
C GLY A 372 43.06 -8.37 6.07
N ASP A 373 44.10 -8.97 6.71
CA ASP A 373 44.36 -8.83 8.13
C ASP A 373 44.85 -7.42 8.46
N LEU A 374 44.17 -6.74 9.36
CA LEU A 374 44.53 -5.39 9.79
C LEU A 374 45.55 -5.45 10.94
N PRO A 375 46.56 -4.53 10.97
CA PRO A 375 47.53 -4.45 12.04
C PRO A 375 46.92 -4.23 13.44
N GLU A 376 47.66 -4.63 14.49
CA GLU A 376 47.26 -4.40 15.87
C GLU A 376 47.28 -2.92 16.23
N VAL A 377 46.19 -2.44 16.86
CA VAL A 377 46.04 -1.06 17.31
C VAL A 377 46.28 -0.98 18.83
N ARG A 378 47.11 -0.02 19.23
CA ARG A 378 47.38 0.33 20.63
C ARG A 378 47.01 1.79 20.90
N ASP A 379 46.78 2.13 22.16
CA ASP A 379 46.53 3.50 22.63
C ASP A 379 45.39 4.20 21.85
N PHE A 380 44.32 3.44 21.52
CA PHE A 380 43.15 3.99 20.81
C PHE A 380 42.48 5.08 21.63
N GLU A 381 42.32 6.24 21.03
CA GLU A 381 41.63 7.39 21.63
C GLU A 381 40.59 7.93 20.68
N TYR A 382 39.32 8.03 21.15
CA TYR A 382 38.24 8.66 20.40
C TYR A 382 38.11 10.13 20.79
N ARG A 383 38.15 11.03 19.83
CA ARG A 383 37.95 12.47 19.99
C ARG A 383 36.57 12.88 19.49
N PRO A 384 35.57 13.09 20.38
CA PRO A 384 34.19 13.39 20.00
C PRO A 384 34.09 14.52 18.98
N GLY A 385 33.40 14.26 17.85
CA GLY A 385 33.18 15.21 16.76
C GLY A 385 34.40 15.58 15.93
N LYS A 386 35.60 15.00 16.19
CA LYS A 386 36.84 15.30 15.48
C LYS A 386 37.43 14.10 14.76
N GLY A 387 37.46 12.89 15.40
CA GLY A 387 38.02 11.69 14.81
C GLY A 387 38.60 10.72 15.85
N VAL A 388 39.55 9.90 15.42
CA VAL A 388 40.23 8.88 16.24
C VAL A 388 41.74 8.99 16.13
N MET A 389 42.45 8.54 17.16
CA MET A 389 43.91 8.51 17.23
C MET A 389 44.39 7.20 17.87
N GLY A 390 45.60 6.79 17.58
CA GLY A 390 46.20 5.62 18.20
C GLY A 390 47.57 5.29 17.61
N THR A 391 48.12 4.18 18.07
CA THR A 391 49.41 3.65 17.60
C THR A 391 49.21 2.38 16.80
N VAL A 392 49.68 2.32 15.55
CA VAL A 392 49.60 1.15 14.67
C VAL A 392 51.00 0.83 14.19
N GLU A 393 51.52 -0.38 14.47
CA GLU A 393 52.89 -0.82 14.14
C GLU A 393 53.99 0.15 14.63
N GLY A 394 53.73 0.87 15.73
CA GLY A 394 54.69 1.83 16.30
C GLY A 394 54.59 3.25 15.72
N HIS A 395 53.71 3.48 14.77
CA HIS A 395 53.44 4.78 14.16
C HIS A 395 52.24 5.48 14.85
N ALA A 396 52.36 6.76 15.13
CA ALA A 396 51.24 7.56 15.62
C ALA A 396 50.31 7.90 14.46
N VAL A 397 49.07 7.36 14.50
CA VAL A 397 48.05 7.52 13.46
C VAL A 397 46.89 8.35 13.95
N ALA A 398 46.45 9.28 13.15
CA ALA A 398 45.23 10.08 13.38
C ALA A 398 44.33 10.05 12.15
N VAL A 399 43.04 9.80 12.36
CA VAL A 399 42.01 9.80 11.31
C VAL A 399 40.86 10.69 11.74
N GLY A 400 40.50 11.68 10.93
CA GLY A 400 39.42 12.59 11.29
C GLY A 400 39.25 13.79 10.37
N GLY A 401 38.40 14.71 10.80
CA GLY A 401 38.15 15.94 10.05
C GLY A 401 39.29 16.99 10.17
N PRO A 402 39.18 18.08 9.40
CA PRO A 402 40.17 19.19 9.47
C PRO A 402 40.42 19.71 10.89
N ALA A 403 39.41 19.71 11.75
CA ALA A 403 39.51 20.17 13.14
C ALA A 403 40.51 19.34 13.98
N LEU A 404 40.55 18.01 13.77
CA LEU A 404 41.53 17.15 14.43
C LEU A 404 42.94 17.45 13.95
N MET A 405 43.14 17.61 12.65
CA MET A 405 44.45 17.88 12.04
C MET A 405 45.01 19.21 12.52
N VAL A 406 44.18 20.24 12.61
CA VAL A 406 44.57 21.57 13.14
C VAL A 406 44.94 21.47 14.62
N GLU A 407 44.19 20.71 15.44
CA GLU A 407 44.52 20.51 16.87
C GLU A 407 45.88 19.81 17.04
N LEU A 408 46.24 18.93 16.14
CA LEU A 408 47.53 18.23 16.13
C LEU A 408 48.66 19.04 15.47
N GLY A 409 48.36 20.26 15.01
CA GLY A 409 49.36 21.13 14.34
C GLY A 409 49.76 20.63 12.94
N ILE A 410 48.93 19.76 12.30
CA ILE A 410 49.20 19.19 11.00
C ILE A 410 48.67 20.11 9.91
N HIS A 411 49.54 20.46 8.97
CA HIS A 411 49.19 21.35 7.85
C HIS A 411 48.37 20.55 6.81
N ILE A 412 47.15 20.98 6.56
CA ILE A 412 46.22 20.28 5.66
C ILE A 412 46.18 20.81 4.22
N GLY A 413 46.84 21.96 3.94
CA GLY A 413 46.81 22.60 2.63
C GLY A 413 45.38 22.79 2.13
N ASP A 414 45.15 22.44 0.87
CA ASP A 414 43.82 22.51 0.24
C ASP A 414 42.91 21.30 0.56
N ALA A 415 43.38 20.35 1.40
CA ALA A 415 42.63 19.16 1.76
C ALA A 415 41.56 19.43 2.82
N SER A 416 40.51 20.12 2.44
CA SER A 416 39.43 20.56 3.36
C SER A 416 38.25 19.56 3.45
N SER A 417 38.29 18.44 2.73
CA SER A 417 37.16 17.48 2.64
C SER A 417 37.61 16.02 2.81
N GLY A 418 36.70 15.18 3.33
CA GLY A 418 36.92 13.75 3.58
C GLY A 418 37.45 13.49 5.00
N ALA A 419 37.68 12.20 5.31
CA ALA A 419 38.37 11.77 6.52
C ALA A 419 39.89 11.79 6.25
N LEU A 420 40.56 12.79 6.82
CA LEU A 420 42.01 12.99 6.65
C LEU A 420 42.78 11.97 7.47
N VAL A 421 43.88 11.47 6.91
CA VAL A 421 44.78 10.49 7.56
C VAL A 421 46.13 11.11 7.73
N ALA A 422 46.61 11.13 8.96
CA ALA A 422 47.97 11.55 9.27
C ALA A 422 48.73 10.44 9.98
N VAL A 423 50.03 10.28 9.64
CA VAL A 423 50.97 9.34 10.27
C VAL A 423 52.18 10.11 10.70
N ASP A 424 52.63 9.95 11.94
CA ASP A 424 53.77 10.62 12.58
C ASP A 424 53.76 12.14 12.35
N GLY A 425 52.57 12.73 12.51
CA GLY A 425 52.36 14.20 12.39
C GLY A 425 52.39 14.73 10.95
N ARG A 426 52.34 13.87 9.93
CA ARG A 426 52.32 14.26 8.51
C ARG A 426 51.04 13.80 7.84
N LEU A 427 50.41 14.66 7.06
CA LEU A 427 49.24 14.33 6.25
C LEU A 427 49.66 13.38 5.12
N CYS A 428 49.08 12.17 5.08
CA CYS A 428 49.37 11.14 4.10
C CYS A 428 48.26 10.92 3.09
N GLY A 429 47.01 11.07 3.49
CA GLY A 429 45.90 10.81 2.60
C GLY A 429 44.54 11.32 3.14
N ALA A 430 43.50 11.09 2.35
CA ALA A 430 42.12 11.38 2.73
C ALA A 430 41.17 10.35 2.11
N PHE A 431 40.28 9.81 2.91
CA PHE A 431 39.15 9.01 2.41
C PHE A 431 38.00 9.90 1.97
N ASP A 432 37.50 9.66 0.80
CA ASP A 432 36.23 10.21 0.34
C ASP A 432 35.11 9.23 0.74
N LEU A 433 34.19 9.75 1.54
CA LEU A 433 33.07 8.98 2.08
C LEU A 433 31.79 9.47 1.45
N GLY A 434 30.92 8.57 1.08
CA GLY A 434 29.65 8.89 0.46
C GLY A 434 28.59 7.85 0.82
N ASP A 435 27.36 8.23 0.63
CA ASP A 435 26.21 7.32 0.74
C ASP A 435 25.93 6.72 -0.64
N VAL A 436 25.55 5.43 -0.69
CA VAL A 436 25.31 4.71 -1.94
C VAL A 436 23.94 5.08 -2.49
N VAL A 437 23.90 5.53 -3.74
CA VAL A 437 22.63 5.76 -4.46
C VAL A 437 21.97 4.41 -4.75
N LYS A 438 20.68 4.28 -4.40
CA LYS A 438 19.92 3.06 -4.72
C LYS A 438 19.86 2.85 -6.23
N ALA A 439 20.01 1.61 -6.68
CA ALA A 439 20.08 1.26 -8.11
C ALA A 439 18.84 1.71 -8.90
N GLU A 440 17.66 1.73 -8.25
CA GLU A 440 16.40 2.12 -8.85
C GLU A 440 16.14 3.64 -8.86
N SER A 441 16.94 4.45 -8.16
CA SER A 441 16.69 5.91 -8.02
C SER A 441 16.63 6.63 -9.36
N ARG A 442 17.59 6.35 -10.26
CA ARG A 442 17.61 6.92 -11.62
C ARG A 442 16.34 6.56 -12.41
N ALA A 443 15.99 5.28 -12.44
CA ALA A 443 14.83 4.80 -13.18
C ALA A 443 13.52 5.38 -12.63
N THR A 444 13.45 5.60 -11.30
CA THR A 444 12.31 6.23 -10.65
C THR A 444 12.15 7.68 -11.08
N VAL A 445 13.23 8.47 -11.03
CA VAL A 445 13.23 9.88 -11.47
C VAL A 445 12.84 9.99 -12.94
N ASP A 446 13.41 9.14 -13.81
CA ASP A 446 13.05 9.10 -15.24
C ASP A 446 11.57 8.74 -15.45
N SER A 447 11.01 7.82 -14.63
CA SER A 447 9.58 7.47 -14.66
C SER A 447 8.69 8.64 -14.25
N LEU A 448 9.01 9.32 -13.15
CA LEU A 448 8.27 10.51 -12.67
C LEU A 448 8.28 11.62 -13.72
N ARG A 449 9.45 11.89 -14.32
CA ARG A 449 9.59 12.86 -15.40
C ARG A 449 8.74 12.49 -16.63
N SER A 450 8.67 11.21 -17.01
CA SER A 450 7.83 10.76 -18.12
C SER A 450 6.33 10.98 -17.88
N ASP A 451 5.93 10.99 -16.60
CA ASP A 451 4.56 11.29 -16.15
C ASP A 451 4.31 12.80 -15.95
N GLY A 452 5.29 13.66 -16.35
CA GLY A 452 5.21 15.13 -16.32
C GLY A 452 5.42 15.72 -14.93
N VAL A 453 6.07 14.99 -14.02
CA VAL A 453 6.30 15.40 -12.63
C VAL A 453 7.76 15.82 -12.45
N LYS A 454 8.00 16.99 -11.88
CA LYS A 454 9.33 17.51 -11.52
C LYS A 454 9.85 16.80 -10.27
N THR A 455 11.18 16.67 -10.20
CA THR A 455 11.86 16.06 -9.06
C THR A 455 12.89 17.03 -8.48
N VAL A 456 12.83 17.28 -7.17
CA VAL A 456 13.73 18.19 -6.46
C VAL A 456 14.31 17.47 -5.25
N ILE A 457 15.63 17.47 -5.11
CA ILE A 457 16.31 16.89 -3.95
C ILE A 457 16.44 17.94 -2.84
N LEU A 458 16.07 17.59 -1.61
CA LEU A 458 16.28 18.40 -0.42
C LEU A 458 17.26 17.69 0.52
N THR A 459 18.38 18.33 0.89
CA THR A 459 19.36 17.70 1.77
C THR A 459 20.08 18.71 2.66
N GLY A 460 20.49 18.25 3.85
CA GLY A 460 21.38 19.01 4.74
C GLY A 460 22.86 19.00 4.31
N ASP A 461 23.22 18.22 3.30
CA ASP A 461 24.58 18.10 2.81
C ASP A 461 25.10 19.36 2.14
N ARG A 462 26.42 19.36 1.84
CA ARG A 462 27.08 20.45 1.10
C ARG A 462 26.73 20.38 -0.39
N GLU A 463 26.93 21.50 -1.08
CA GLU A 463 26.63 21.66 -2.51
C GLU A 463 27.25 20.60 -3.41
N GLY A 464 28.57 20.33 -3.28
CA GLY A 464 29.29 19.42 -4.17
C GLY A 464 28.72 18.00 -4.23
N PRO A 465 28.63 17.29 -3.09
CA PRO A 465 28.00 15.96 -3.04
C PRO A 465 26.53 15.95 -3.52
N THR A 466 25.78 16.99 -3.19
CA THR A 466 24.36 17.10 -3.61
C THR A 466 24.23 17.20 -5.11
N ARG A 467 25.04 18.06 -5.76
CA ARG A 467 25.04 18.19 -7.24
C ARG A 467 25.47 16.91 -7.94
N ALA A 468 26.44 16.18 -7.37
CA ALA A 468 26.89 14.90 -7.92
C ALA A 468 25.71 13.89 -7.94
N ILE A 469 25.04 13.71 -6.81
CA ILE A 469 23.87 12.80 -6.72
C ILE A 469 22.73 13.27 -7.61
N ALA A 470 22.40 14.56 -7.64
CA ALA A 470 21.35 15.09 -8.50
C ALA A 470 21.62 14.81 -9.98
N SER A 471 22.87 14.95 -10.43
CA SER A 471 23.28 14.59 -11.79
C SER A 471 23.20 13.10 -12.05
N GLU A 472 23.60 12.26 -11.08
CA GLU A 472 23.58 10.81 -11.17
C GLU A 472 22.16 10.28 -11.31
N VAL A 473 21.23 10.71 -10.44
CA VAL A 473 19.82 10.30 -10.49
C VAL A 473 19.02 11.03 -11.55
N GLY A 474 19.54 12.15 -12.06
CA GLY A 474 18.90 12.98 -13.08
C GLY A 474 17.78 13.86 -12.53
N ALA A 475 17.82 14.28 -11.27
CA ALA A 475 16.83 15.19 -10.70
C ALA A 475 16.82 16.56 -11.42
N ASP A 476 15.66 17.23 -11.42
CA ASP A 476 15.49 18.51 -12.14
C ASP A 476 16.09 19.67 -11.37
N ASP A 477 16.11 19.58 -10.02
CA ASP A 477 16.72 20.58 -9.15
C ASP A 477 17.20 19.96 -7.83
N ALA A 478 18.03 20.69 -7.08
CA ALA A 478 18.52 20.24 -5.78
C ALA A 478 18.82 21.44 -4.87
N VAL A 479 18.38 21.33 -3.61
CA VAL A 479 18.62 22.33 -2.57
C VAL A 479 19.45 21.69 -1.45
N TRP A 480 20.59 22.31 -1.14
CA TRP A 480 21.57 21.82 -0.17
C TRP A 480 21.63 22.69 1.07
N GLY A 481 22.24 22.19 2.14
CA GLY A 481 22.39 22.88 3.40
C GLY A 481 21.08 23.13 4.15
N CYS A 482 20.03 22.32 3.87
CA CYS A 482 18.71 22.47 4.45
C CYS A 482 18.69 21.94 5.89
N LEU A 483 18.31 22.78 6.84
CA LEU A 483 17.85 22.33 8.15
C LEU A 483 16.41 21.78 8.05
N PRO A 484 15.92 20.98 9.03
CA PRO A 484 14.54 20.50 9.03
C PRO A 484 13.49 21.61 8.87
N ALA A 485 13.71 22.76 9.47
CA ALA A 485 12.84 23.93 9.31
C ALA A 485 12.85 24.51 7.89
N ASP A 486 13.98 24.42 7.18
CA ASP A 486 14.07 24.87 5.79
C ASP A 486 13.33 23.91 4.86
N LYS A 487 13.44 22.60 5.07
CA LYS A 487 12.68 21.60 4.31
C LYS A 487 11.17 21.84 4.45
N HIS A 488 10.69 22.06 5.68
CA HIS A 488 9.29 22.43 5.92
C HIS A 488 8.88 23.70 5.16
N ARG A 489 9.69 24.77 5.25
CA ARG A 489 9.42 26.06 4.58
C ARG A 489 9.38 25.89 3.05
N ILE A 490 10.31 25.14 2.48
CA ILE A 490 10.36 24.87 1.03
C ILE A 490 9.13 24.07 0.61
N ALA A 491 8.79 22.98 1.32
CA ALA A 491 7.61 22.18 1.03
C ALA A 491 6.33 23.02 1.11
N SER A 492 6.16 23.83 2.15
CA SER A 492 5.01 24.71 2.34
C SER A 492 4.89 25.77 1.24
N ASN A 493 6.00 26.41 0.85
CA ASN A 493 6.00 27.42 -0.22
C ASN A 493 5.63 26.80 -1.57
N MET A 494 6.28 25.70 -1.94
CA MET A 494 5.98 25.02 -3.19
C MET A 494 4.54 24.47 -3.22
N ASN A 495 4.03 24.01 -2.08
CA ASN A 495 2.65 23.55 -1.96
C ASN A 495 1.61 24.69 -2.10
N SER A 496 2.00 25.94 -1.89
CA SER A 496 1.14 27.10 -2.16
C SER A 496 1.06 27.47 -3.65
N GLU A 497 2.03 27.02 -4.46
CA GLU A 497 2.12 27.29 -5.90
C GLU A 497 1.63 26.12 -6.76
N GLY A 498 1.66 24.89 -6.22
CA GLY A 498 1.27 23.66 -6.92
C GLY A 498 1.00 22.50 -5.98
N SER A 499 0.80 21.30 -6.52
CA SER A 499 0.59 20.10 -5.72
C SER A 499 1.89 19.34 -5.51
N VAL A 500 2.35 19.26 -4.28
CA VAL A 500 3.67 18.72 -3.92
C VAL A 500 3.54 17.39 -3.17
N CYS A 501 4.36 16.42 -3.56
CA CYS A 501 4.62 15.23 -2.75
C CYS A 501 5.99 15.37 -2.06
N MET A 502 6.06 15.16 -0.76
CA MET A 502 7.35 15.05 -0.03
C MET A 502 7.61 13.58 0.30
N VAL A 503 8.83 13.12 0.01
CA VAL A 503 9.30 11.75 0.29
C VAL A 503 10.51 11.83 1.20
N GLY A 504 10.47 11.16 2.36
CA GLY A 504 11.53 11.20 3.35
C GLY A 504 11.49 10.02 4.33
N ASP A 505 12.39 9.99 5.33
CA ASP A 505 12.51 8.90 6.30
C ASP A 505 11.43 8.93 7.43
N GLY A 506 10.62 9.97 7.48
CA GLY A 506 9.54 10.12 8.47
C GLY A 506 9.98 10.76 9.79
N VAL A 507 11.19 10.59 10.25
CA VAL A 507 11.66 11.09 11.55
C VAL A 507 12.13 12.53 11.43
N ASN A 508 13.13 12.78 10.59
CA ASN A 508 13.73 14.11 10.40
C ASN A 508 12.87 15.02 9.53
N ASP A 509 12.05 14.46 8.67
CA ASP A 509 11.26 15.15 7.66
C ASP A 509 9.78 15.30 8.03
N SER A 510 9.37 14.88 9.23
CA SER A 510 7.96 14.84 9.66
C SER A 510 7.21 16.16 9.44
N ALA A 511 7.86 17.30 9.70
CA ALA A 511 7.28 18.61 9.47
C ALA A 511 7.13 18.95 7.97
N ALA A 512 8.09 18.52 7.13
CA ALA A 512 8.03 18.72 5.68
C ALA A 512 7.01 17.80 5.02
N LEU A 513 6.89 16.54 5.49
CA LEU A 513 5.87 15.57 5.04
C LEU A 513 4.46 16.14 5.26
N LYS A 514 4.19 16.71 6.45
CA LYS A 514 2.89 17.33 6.77
C LYS A 514 2.60 18.60 5.99
N ALA A 515 3.62 19.32 5.53
CA ALA A 515 3.47 20.56 4.80
C ALA A 515 3.17 20.35 3.31
N ALA A 516 3.42 19.18 2.78
CA ALA A 516 3.13 18.80 1.40
C ALA A 516 1.64 18.49 1.18
N THR A 517 1.21 18.38 -0.10
CA THR A 517 -0.13 17.85 -0.44
C THR A 517 -0.24 16.39 -0.04
N VAL A 518 0.86 15.62 -0.22
CA VAL A 518 0.99 14.23 0.20
C VAL A 518 2.37 13.99 0.77
N GLY A 519 2.46 13.45 1.97
CA GLY A 519 3.70 13.02 2.60
C GLY A 519 3.86 11.50 2.47
N ILE A 520 5.01 11.04 1.95
CA ILE A 520 5.37 9.62 1.85
C ILE A 520 6.56 9.34 2.76
N SER A 521 6.39 8.45 3.75
CA SER A 521 7.49 7.96 4.58
C SER A 521 8.08 6.67 4.01
N MET A 522 9.41 6.54 4.07
CA MET A 522 10.17 5.40 3.55
C MET A 522 10.71 4.54 4.70
N GLY A 523 10.66 3.22 4.55
CA GLY A 523 11.38 2.28 5.43
C GLY A 523 10.68 1.91 6.73
N GLY A 524 9.38 2.21 6.91
CA GLY A 524 8.61 1.80 8.09
C GLY A 524 7.22 2.42 8.14
N GLY A 525 6.34 1.84 8.96
CA GLY A 525 4.98 2.35 9.20
C GLY A 525 4.91 3.47 10.25
N ASP A 526 6.02 3.74 10.95
CA ASP A 526 6.05 4.64 12.11
C ASP A 526 5.57 6.05 11.78
N GLY A 527 5.98 6.60 10.64
CA GLY A 527 5.53 7.92 10.17
C GLY A 527 4.02 8.00 9.95
N LEU A 528 3.38 6.91 9.51
CA LEU A 528 1.93 6.84 9.34
C LEU A 528 1.23 6.74 10.71
N VAL A 529 1.76 5.89 11.61
CA VAL A 529 1.24 5.72 12.99
C VAL A 529 1.32 7.03 13.75
N GLU A 530 2.42 7.76 13.65
CA GLU A 530 2.60 9.07 14.26
C GLU A 530 1.81 10.19 13.56
N GLY A 531 1.16 9.91 12.42
CA GLY A 531 0.41 10.87 11.64
C GLY A 531 1.29 11.94 10.98
N SER A 532 2.56 11.65 10.73
CA SER A 532 3.49 12.55 10.03
C SER A 532 3.46 12.37 8.52
N SER A 533 2.98 11.24 8.01
CA SER A 533 2.83 10.96 6.58
C SER A 533 1.40 10.50 6.23
N ASP A 534 1.06 10.57 4.96
CA ASP A 534 -0.22 10.12 4.41
C ASP A 534 -0.10 8.73 3.78
N ILE A 535 1.10 8.39 3.33
CA ILE A 535 1.44 7.09 2.76
C ILE A 535 2.75 6.61 3.39
N ALA A 536 2.85 5.32 3.71
CA ALA A 536 4.09 4.69 4.16
C ALA A 536 4.49 3.57 3.21
N VAL A 537 5.75 3.58 2.78
CA VAL A 537 6.36 2.54 1.93
C VAL A 537 7.25 1.68 2.81
N VAL A 538 6.73 0.52 3.23
CA VAL A 538 7.42 -0.37 4.20
C VAL A 538 8.67 -1.00 3.58
N SER A 539 8.65 -1.30 2.27
CA SER A 539 9.82 -1.80 1.52
C SER A 539 11.01 -0.85 1.55
N GLY A 540 10.77 0.44 1.71
CA GLY A 540 11.79 1.47 1.53
C GLY A 540 12.29 1.62 0.08
N SER A 541 11.66 0.95 -0.90
CA SER A 541 12.02 1.10 -2.32
C SER A 541 11.47 2.40 -2.89
N ILE A 542 12.37 3.23 -3.42
CA ILE A 542 11.98 4.51 -4.04
C ILE A 542 11.14 4.31 -5.32
N SER A 543 11.25 3.14 -5.97
CA SER A 543 10.46 2.82 -7.16
C SER A 543 8.96 2.80 -6.91
N ASP A 544 8.55 2.55 -5.66
CA ASP A 544 7.14 2.53 -5.27
C ASP A 544 6.48 3.91 -5.39
N VAL A 545 7.24 5.00 -5.24
CA VAL A 545 6.72 6.38 -5.41
C VAL A 545 6.16 6.59 -6.82
N ALA A 546 6.86 6.10 -7.85
CA ALA A 546 6.38 6.17 -9.23
C ALA A 546 5.14 5.28 -9.45
N GLY A 547 5.10 4.09 -8.83
CA GLY A 547 3.96 3.18 -8.86
C GLY A 547 2.71 3.79 -8.20
N ILE A 548 2.88 4.40 -7.02
CA ILE A 548 1.81 5.10 -6.29
C ILE A 548 1.23 6.23 -7.15
N LEU A 549 2.08 7.05 -7.78
CA LEU A 549 1.63 8.13 -8.66
C LEU A 549 0.79 7.60 -9.83
N LYS A 550 1.27 6.58 -10.53
CA LYS A 550 0.58 5.98 -11.69
C LYS A 550 -0.76 5.37 -11.29
N LEU A 551 -0.79 4.60 -10.19
CA LEU A 551 -2.03 4.01 -9.70
C LEU A 551 -3.03 5.09 -9.27
N SER A 552 -2.58 6.13 -8.57
CA SER A 552 -3.42 7.24 -8.13
C SER A 552 -4.03 8.00 -9.33
N LYS A 553 -3.22 8.34 -10.35
CA LYS A 553 -3.71 8.94 -11.61
C LYS A 553 -4.72 8.03 -12.32
N ARG A 554 -4.45 6.71 -12.37
CA ARG A 554 -5.37 5.73 -12.96
C ARG A 554 -6.68 5.64 -12.19
N THR A 555 -6.62 5.63 -10.86
CA THR A 555 -7.79 5.61 -9.98
C THR A 555 -8.68 6.82 -10.23
N LEU A 556 -8.10 8.01 -10.22
CA LEU A 556 -8.85 9.25 -10.48
C LEU A 556 -9.48 9.29 -11.89
N LEU A 557 -8.74 8.79 -12.89
CA LEU A 557 -9.27 8.66 -14.26
C LEU A 557 -10.45 7.68 -14.30
N THR A 558 -10.34 6.53 -13.63
CA THR A 558 -11.40 5.52 -13.56
C THR A 558 -12.65 6.09 -12.89
N ILE A 559 -12.51 6.84 -11.79
CA ILE A 559 -13.62 7.53 -11.13
C ILE A 559 -14.29 8.51 -12.09
N LYS A 560 -13.52 9.39 -12.76
CA LYS A 560 -14.06 10.38 -13.69
C LYS A 560 -14.80 9.72 -14.87
N LEU A 561 -14.26 8.65 -15.43
CA LEU A 561 -14.91 7.88 -16.51
C LEU A 561 -16.17 7.18 -16.02
N GLY A 562 -16.15 6.60 -14.81
CA GLY A 562 -17.32 5.98 -14.20
C GLY A 562 -18.46 6.97 -13.99
N ILE A 563 -18.14 8.14 -13.44
CA ILE A 563 -19.11 9.25 -13.25
C ILE A 563 -19.69 9.67 -14.60
N ALA A 564 -18.86 9.91 -15.60
CA ALA A 564 -19.31 10.35 -16.93
C ALA A 564 -20.19 9.29 -17.60
N ALA A 565 -19.80 8.01 -17.53
CA ALA A 565 -20.59 6.91 -18.09
C ALA A 565 -21.93 6.74 -17.40
N SER A 566 -21.97 6.75 -16.07
CA SER A 566 -23.21 6.67 -15.28
C SER A 566 -24.18 7.81 -15.63
N MET A 567 -23.68 9.05 -15.67
CA MET A 567 -24.49 10.21 -16.02
C MET A 567 -25.04 10.11 -17.45
N ALA A 568 -24.23 9.67 -18.41
CA ALA A 568 -24.66 9.51 -19.79
C ALA A 568 -25.78 8.45 -19.92
N ILE A 569 -25.62 7.30 -19.26
CA ILE A 569 -26.62 6.23 -19.24
C ILE A 569 -27.93 6.75 -18.62
N ASN A 570 -27.87 7.40 -17.45
CA ASN A 570 -29.04 7.90 -16.75
C ASN A 570 -29.80 8.97 -17.59
N ILE A 571 -29.11 9.90 -18.21
CA ILE A 571 -29.73 10.93 -19.06
C ILE A 571 -30.41 10.28 -20.28
N ALA A 572 -29.71 9.36 -20.97
CA ALA A 572 -30.26 8.70 -22.15
C ALA A 572 -31.49 7.83 -21.80
N ALA A 573 -31.39 7.04 -20.74
CA ALA A 573 -32.48 6.16 -20.32
C ALA A 573 -33.69 6.96 -19.79
N THR A 574 -33.48 8.08 -19.08
CA THR A 574 -34.55 9.00 -18.67
C THR A 574 -35.27 9.60 -19.89
N ALA A 575 -34.53 10.06 -20.89
CA ALA A 575 -35.14 10.60 -22.11
C ALA A 575 -36.00 9.55 -22.83
N LEU A 576 -35.53 8.30 -22.93
CA LEU A 576 -36.29 7.19 -23.49
C LEU A 576 -37.54 6.83 -22.65
N GLY A 577 -37.42 6.85 -21.32
CA GLY A 577 -38.53 6.65 -20.40
C GLY A 577 -39.62 7.74 -20.55
N MET A 578 -39.21 9.02 -20.59
CA MET A 578 -40.14 10.16 -20.82
C MET A 578 -40.86 10.05 -22.17
N ALA A 579 -40.12 9.57 -23.20
CA ALA A 579 -40.70 9.36 -24.52
C ALA A 579 -41.64 8.14 -24.61
N GLY A 580 -41.75 7.31 -23.56
CA GLY A 580 -42.53 6.07 -23.55
C GLY A 580 -41.92 4.93 -24.37
N MET A 581 -40.63 5.00 -24.67
CA MET A 581 -39.88 3.99 -25.41
C MET A 581 -39.27 2.91 -24.53
N MET A 582 -39.47 3.00 -23.21
CA MET A 582 -38.89 2.12 -22.21
C MET A 582 -39.90 1.86 -21.10
N SER A 583 -40.09 0.60 -20.69
CA SER A 583 -40.86 0.22 -19.53
C SER A 583 -40.08 0.35 -18.23
N PRO A 584 -40.72 0.38 -17.06
CA PRO A 584 -40.04 0.43 -15.76
C PRO A 584 -39.04 -0.70 -15.55
N SER A 585 -39.38 -1.92 -15.95
CA SER A 585 -38.53 -3.12 -15.81
C SER A 585 -37.28 -3.03 -16.69
N VAL A 586 -37.43 -2.63 -17.95
CA VAL A 586 -36.27 -2.39 -18.85
C VAL A 586 -35.41 -1.26 -18.32
N GLY A 587 -36.03 -0.21 -17.78
CA GLY A 587 -35.33 0.89 -17.12
C GLY A 587 -34.47 0.44 -15.94
N ALA A 588 -35.04 -0.37 -15.05
CA ALA A 588 -34.33 -0.99 -13.92
C ALA A 588 -33.15 -1.85 -14.38
N LEU A 589 -33.33 -2.65 -15.44
CA LEU A 589 -32.28 -3.50 -16.00
C LEU A 589 -31.12 -2.69 -16.59
N VAL A 590 -31.42 -1.64 -17.36
CA VAL A 590 -30.41 -0.73 -17.94
C VAL A 590 -29.64 -0.01 -16.84
N HIS A 591 -30.35 0.48 -15.82
CA HIS A 591 -29.75 1.15 -14.66
C HIS A 591 -28.79 0.24 -13.92
N ASN A 592 -29.23 -0.95 -13.49
CA ASN A 592 -28.41 -1.91 -12.76
C ASN A 592 -27.22 -2.44 -13.59
N GLY A 593 -27.46 -2.73 -14.87
CA GLY A 593 -26.38 -3.13 -15.79
C GLY A 593 -25.29 -2.05 -15.93
N GLY A 594 -25.70 -0.79 -16.00
CA GLY A 594 -24.80 0.36 -16.00
C GLY A 594 -24.03 0.49 -14.69
N SER A 595 -24.70 0.37 -13.54
CA SER A 595 -24.09 0.42 -12.21
C SER A 595 -23.03 -0.68 -12.04
N ILE A 596 -23.38 -1.92 -12.33
CA ILE A 596 -22.47 -3.07 -12.23
C ILE A 596 -21.24 -2.88 -13.13
N ALA A 597 -21.43 -2.40 -14.36
CA ALA A 597 -20.31 -2.17 -15.28
C ALA A 597 -19.33 -1.11 -14.74
N VAL A 598 -19.83 -0.02 -14.16
CA VAL A 598 -19.02 1.06 -13.58
C VAL A 598 -18.27 0.57 -12.33
N ILE A 599 -18.96 -0.16 -11.44
CA ILE A 599 -18.35 -0.69 -10.20
C ILE A 599 -17.32 -1.78 -10.55
N ALA A 600 -17.60 -2.66 -11.52
CA ALA A 600 -16.65 -3.66 -11.98
C ALA A 600 -15.39 -3.02 -12.59
N MET A 601 -15.53 -1.92 -13.34
CA MET A 601 -14.40 -1.17 -13.86
C MET A 601 -13.55 -0.58 -12.71
N ALA A 602 -14.17 -0.09 -11.65
CA ALA A 602 -13.49 0.40 -10.46
C ALA A 602 -12.75 -0.74 -9.70
N ALA A 603 -13.41 -1.87 -9.51
CA ALA A 603 -12.83 -3.05 -8.84
C ALA A 603 -11.63 -3.66 -9.60
N MET A 604 -11.54 -3.50 -10.92
CA MET A 604 -10.36 -3.96 -11.69
C MET A 604 -9.06 -3.28 -11.28
N LEU A 605 -9.10 -2.14 -10.57
CA LEU A 605 -7.91 -1.47 -10.02
C LEU A 605 -7.14 -2.34 -9.03
N VAL A 606 -7.79 -3.31 -8.36
CA VAL A 606 -7.13 -4.30 -7.49
C VAL A 606 -6.01 -5.07 -8.21
N LYS A 607 -6.16 -5.32 -9.51
CA LYS A 607 -5.21 -6.10 -10.35
C LYS A 607 -4.38 -5.22 -11.29
N TYR A 608 -4.53 -3.89 -11.22
CA TYR A 608 -3.79 -2.99 -12.09
C TYR A 608 -2.30 -2.98 -11.72
N ASP A 609 -1.43 -3.25 -12.70
CA ASP A 609 0.02 -3.19 -12.50
C ASP A 609 0.57 -1.79 -12.88
N ALA A 610 0.84 -0.99 -11.87
CA ALA A 610 1.41 0.36 -12.01
C ALA A 610 2.95 0.37 -11.90
N TRP A 611 3.58 -0.75 -11.53
CA TRP A 611 5.00 -0.85 -11.17
C TRP A 611 5.90 -1.27 -12.34
N THR A 612 5.36 -1.48 -13.53
CA THR A 612 6.18 -1.64 -14.72
C THR A 612 6.83 -0.30 -15.05
N LEU A 613 8.08 -0.12 -14.60
CA LEU A 613 8.92 1.00 -15.02
C LEU A 613 9.10 0.89 -16.54
N GLY A 614 8.59 1.89 -17.28
CA GLY A 614 8.56 1.86 -18.72
C GLY A 614 9.95 1.79 -19.35
N THR A 615 10.43 0.59 -19.61
CA THR A 615 11.38 0.36 -20.68
C THR A 615 10.61 0.49 -21.98
N GLY A 616 10.73 1.61 -22.67
CA GLY A 616 10.18 1.80 -23.99
C GLY A 616 10.69 0.73 -24.94
N ARG A 617 9.95 -0.32 -25.03
CA ARG A 617 9.79 -1.44 -25.97
C ARG A 617 9.43 -2.68 -25.15
N GLY A 618 8.25 -3.23 -25.35
CA GLY A 618 7.74 -4.39 -24.65
C GLY A 618 8.72 -5.58 -24.66
N THR A 619 9.36 -5.78 -23.55
CA THR A 619 9.91 -7.07 -23.16
C THR A 619 9.36 -7.37 -21.78
N SER A 620 8.28 -8.18 -21.77
CA SER A 620 7.83 -8.83 -20.57
C SER A 620 9.01 -9.61 -20.00
N TRP A 621 9.58 -9.15 -18.89
CA TRP A 621 10.42 -10.00 -18.04
C TRP A 621 9.52 -11.07 -17.42
N ARG A 622 9.20 -12.10 -18.23
CA ARG A 622 8.80 -13.37 -17.67
C ARG A 622 10.05 -13.92 -17.00
N ILE A 623 10.09 -13.87 -15.68
CA ILE A 623 11.02 -14.70 -14.90
C ILE A 623 10.74 -16.13 -15.38
N ARG A 624 11.65 -16.68 -16.21
CA ARG A 624 11.68 -18.12 -16.49
C ARG A 624 11.90 -18.78 -15.13
N ARG A 625 10.86 -19.45 -14.64
CA ARG A 625 11.05 -20.40 -13.54
C ARG A 625 12.20 -21.31 -13.97
N PRO A 626 13.25 -21.50 -13.15
CA PRO A 626 14.24 -22.52 -13.44
C PRO A 626 13.47 -23.85 -13.54
N GLU A 627 13.58 -24.51 -14.70
CA GLU A 627 13.10 -25.88 -14.84
C GLU A 627 13.82 -26.72 -13.78
N PRO A 628 13.12 -27.59 -13.05
CA PRO A 628 13.76 -28.49 -12.11
C PRO A 628 14.79 -29.32 -12.90
N SER A 629 16.06 -29.19 -12.53
CA SER A 629 17.16 -29.97 -13.10
C SER A 629 16.82 -31.45 -12.93
N ALA A 630 16.53 -32.13 -14.03
CA ALA A 630 16.37 -33.57 -14.06
C ALA A 630 17.65 -34.22 -13.49
N PRO A 631 17.54 -35.26 -12.64
CA PRO A 631 18.70 -35.94 -12.10
C PRO A 631 19.53 -36.50 -13.27
N ARG A 632 20.84 -36.16 -13.27
CA ARG A 632 21.80 -36.72 -14.24
C ARG A 632 21.79 -38.25 -14.10
N GLY A 633 21.01 -38.89 -14.95
CA GLY A 633 21.06 -40.33 -15.14
C GLY A 633 22.47 -40.69 -15.68
N SER A 634 23.12 -41.61 -14.99
CA SER A 634 24.34 -42.27 -15.40
C SER A 634 24.21 -42.77 -16.84
N ARG A 635 25.04 -42.26 -17.75
CA ARG A 635 25.19 -42.82 -19.10
C ARG A 635 25.71 -44.25 -18.99
N PRO A 636 25.08 -45.24 -19.63
CA PRO A 636 25.65 -46.57 -19.75
C PRO A 636 26.89 -46.54 -20.64
N GLN A 637 28.02 -47.09 -20.14
CA GLN A 637 29.23 -47.30 -20.89
C GLN A 637 28.94 -48.23 -22.09
N ARG A 638 29.25 -47.75 -23.31
CA ARG A 638 29.27 -48.61 -24.50
C ARG A 638 30.45 -49.56 -24.41
N PRO A 639 30.30 -50.86 -24.68
CA PRO A 639 31.40 -51.82 -24.74
C PRO A 639 32.30 -51.52 -25.95
N SER A 640 33.61 -51.56 -25.71
CA SER A 640 34.68 -51.45 -26.72
C SER A 640 34.59 -52.65 -27.70
N ARG A 641 34.52 -52.37 -29.00
CA ARG A 641 34.72 -53.37 -30.06
C ARG A 641 36.23 -53.69 -30.19
N PRO A 642 36.62 -54.97 -30.37
CA PRO A 642 38.01 -55.32 -30.63
C PRO A 642 38.42 -54.89 -32.04
N ARG A 643 39.65 -54.36 -32.16
CA ARG A 643 40.34 -54.21 -33.45
C ARG A 643 40.88 -55.53 -33.88
N ASP A 644 40.42 -56.10 -34.99
CA ASP A 644 41.12 -57.08 -35.79
C ASP A 644 41.83 -56.35 -36.90
N ARG A 645 43.12 -56.72 -36.99
CA ARG A 645 44.17 -56.64 -38.01
C ARG A 645 43.94 -55.73 -39.23
#